data_f42b4e59328fd0864485708bb3e31f33
#
_entry.id   f42b4e59328fd0864485708bb3e31f33
#
_cell.length_a   1.000
_cell.length_b   1.000
_cell.length_c   1.000
_cell.angle_alpha   90.00
_cell.angle_beta   90.00
_cell.angle_gamma   90.00
#
_symmetry.space_group_name_H-M   'P 1'
#
loop_
_entity.id
_entity.type
_entity.pdbx_description
1 polymer ?
#
loop_
_entity_poly.entity_id
_entity_poly.type
_entity_poly.pdbx_seq_one_letter_code
_entity_poly.pdbx_strand_id
1 'polypeptide(L)'
;VDELNRKAEVGEKIKKDEWVLPGPLCENQYRFIKIRKNQKIPIEKAWQTTNNYNCVDPRLVEWISNKNNYGVACGFGNLLVIDFDDKEFEDKYIPLLPPTFTVVTGSGGHHLYYICDDPASFKITDGHKKTFADFQGTGKQVIGAGSTHPNGNKYYVKEKRTIATLKRADLENVFSEHLTAKKITVPKKELSLQQDEVVDQIKRKLNLMTVLSHYGFNTSHHPTACKIHNSNGGKEFDFNESDQVWYCHGRCSKGGDMFELVKEMERCDFPTAKNILKEMAGIKEAPVILHPKPSLDGLKIAVLNLLADKKRSEVTEVLTQHILNQEAIFTTRDDERSETWIYKEGIYVPQGKTYIKEICRDILGKAYTTHLVNLILVKIEISTFISQEELFVNEVLDLVPVKNGLLNIKTKELLPFDKDKRFFYKLPLNYTPEADCPAIKKFFDGILQADSDKHLLQEIFGFLIYREYTFEKAFMFLGSGRNGKGKTLELMKHFVGPANCANLSLKNIETSEFMVSGLHNKLANLSGDLSKQALENTGKFKQLTGRDLITANRKFLQPIHFTNFAKMIFCANELPETKDQSDGFFNRWEIIDFVYKFVPKRMYDQLQDKNNIKIDNPNIIKGLCTQNELDGLLNWALDGLDRLRTQGGFSSSLSAKQVKEKWLRKSSNIIAFIKE
;
A
#
# COMPACT_ATOMS: atom_id res chain seq x y z
N VAL A 1 2.10 -14.83 -30.25
CA VAL A 1 3.00 -14.03 -29.37
C VAL A 1 4.30 -14.78 -29.16
N ASP A 2 4.26 -16.11 -28.87
CA ASP A 2 5.48 -16.92 -28.67
C ASP A 2 6.30 -17.13 -29.95
N GLU A 3 5.66 -17.13 -31.12
CA GLU A 3 6.33 -17.28 -32.38
C GLU A 3 7.02 -15.99 -32.87
N LEU A 4 6.50 -14.83 -32.47
CA LEU A 4 7.10 -13.51 -32.73
C LEU A 4 8.27 -13.21 -31.79
N ASN A 5 8.20 -13.65 -30.52
CA ASN A 5 9.30 -13.53 -29.57
C ASN A 5 10.46 -14.47 -29.90
N ARG A 6 10.21 -15.70 -30.41
CA ARG A 6 11.25 -16.60 -30.90
C ARG A 6 12.01 -16.06 -32.09
N LYS A 7 11.37 -15.32 -33.00
CA LYS A 7 12.03 -14.71 -34.15
C LYS A 7 12.93 -13.52 -33.77
N ALA A 8 12.66 -12.87 -32.65
CA ALA A 8 13.50 -11.77 -32.14
C ALA A 8 14.78 -12.24 -31.45
N GLU A 9 14.81 -13.46 -30.89
CA GLU A 9 15.99 -14.05 -30.25
C GLU A 9 16.99 -14.69 -31.21
N VAL A 10 16.58 -15.01 -32.45
CA VAL A 10 17.41 -15.78 -33.43
C VAL A 10 18.10 -14.87 -34.45
N GLY A 11 18.11 -13.56 -34.31
CA GLY A 11 18.93 -12.68 -35.20
C GLY A 11 18.54 -12.68 -36.68
N GLU A 12 17.35 -13.18 -37.03
CA GLU A 12 16.86 -13.10 -38.41
C GLU A 12 16.48 -11.67 -38.79
N LYS A 13 17.00 -11.18 -39.93
CA LYS A 13 16.67 -9.86 -40.47
C LYS A 13 15.16 -9.74 -40.68
N ILE A 14 14.48 -9.12 -39.71
CA ILE A 14 13.08 -8.72 -39.81
C ILE A 14 12.95 -7.83 -41.04
N LYS A 15 12.10 -8.19 -41.99
CA LYS A 15 11.81 -7.37 -43.16
C LYS A 15 11.39 -5.98 -42.71
N LYS A 16 11.93 -4.95 -43.34
CA LYS A 16 11.84 -3.51 -43.05
C LYS A 16 10.43 -2.91 -42.90
N ASP A 17 9.37 -3.70 -43.04
CA ASP A 17 7.97 -3.25 -43.15
C ASP A 17 6.98 -3.84 -42.11
N GLU A 18 7.41 -4.61 -41.10
CA GLU A 18 6.51 -5.10 -40.06
C GLU A 18 6.40 -4.08 -38.90
N TRP A 19 5.22 -3.53 -38.72
CA TRP A 19 4.85 -2.62 -37.65
C TRP A 19 4.69 -3.40 -36.34
N VAL A 20 5.67 -3.29 -35.45
CA VAL A 20 5.64 -3.91 -34.13
C VAL A 20 5.87 -2.81 -33.09
N LEU A 21 5.10 -2.85 -31.98
CA LEU A 21 5.33 -1.95 -30.85
C LEU A 21 6.74 -2.17 -30.28
N PRO A 22 7.47 -1.10 -29.90
CA PRO A 22 8.82 -1.25 -29.34
C PRO A 22 8.81 -2.08 -28.06
N GLY A 23 9.70 -3.08 -27.95
CA GLY A 23 9.79 -3.99 -26.80
C GLY A 23 9.81 -3.29 -25.44
N PRO A 24 10.61 -2.21 -25.22
CA PRO A 24 10.63 -1.50 -23.93
C PRO A 24 9.28 -0.89 -23.49
N LEU A 25 8.32 -0.73 -24.42
CA LEU A 25 6.97 -0.24 -24.13
C LEU A 25 5.93 -1.38 -24.04
N CYS A 26 6.31 -2.64 -24.25
CA CYS A 26 5.41 -3.78 -24.22
C CYS A 26 5.20 -4.36 -22.81
N GLU A 27 5.24 -3.54 -21.78
CA GLU A 27 4.90 -3.92 -20.42
C GLU A 27 3.46 -3.53 -20.08
N ASN A 28 2.82 -4.30 -19.19
CA ASN A 28 1.39 -4.13 -18.85
C ASN A 28 1.05 -2.78 -18.19
N GLN A 29 2.03 -2.06 -17.69
CA GLN A 29 1.86 -0.75 -17.05
C GLN A 29 1.66 0.39 -18.06
N TYR A 30 2.10 0.24 -19.32
CA TYR A 30 1.97 1.30 -20.32
C TYR A 30 0.67 1.23 -21.08
N ARG A 31 0.20 2.36 -21.58
CA ARG A 31 -1.05 2.49 -22.32
C ARG A 31 -0.85 3.19 -23.65
N PHE A 32 -1.62 2.75 -24.64
CA PHE A 32 -1.60 3.22 -25.99
C PHE A 32 -2.97 3.74 -26.40
N ILE A 33 -3.00 4.64 -27.36
CA ILE A 33 -4.21 5.25 -27.87
C ILE A 33 -4.24 5.20 -29.40
N LYS A 34 -5.43 5.15 -29.97
CA LYS A 34 -5.62 5.12 -31.42
C LYS A 34 -5.54 6.51 -32.01
N ILE A 35 -4.71 6.67 -33.05
CA ILE A 35 -4.53 7.92 -33.75
C ILE A 35 -4.63 7.60 -35.29
N ARG A 36 -5.34 8.43 -36.04
CA ARG A 36 -5.43 8.23 -37.48
C ARG A 36 -4.07 8.44 -38.15
N LYS A 37 -3.83 7.74 -39.22
CA LYS A 37 -2.63 7.92 -40.06
C LYS A 37 -2.42 9.40 -40.39
N ASN A 38 -1.19 9.83 -40.36
CA ASN A 38 -0.77 11.24 -40.60
C ASN A 38 -1.40 12.29 -39.66
N GLN A 39 -1.88 11.88 -38.49
CA GLN A 39 -2.44 12.78 -37.48
C GLN A 39 -1.74 12.61 -36.15
N LYS A 40 -1.93 13.59 -35.23
CA LYS A 40 -1.38 13.59 -33.87
C LYS A 40 -2.48 13.59 -32.79
N ILE A 41 -3.75 13.63 -33.19
CA ILE A 41 -4.90 13.78 -32.29
C ILE A 41 -5.56 12.42 -32.07
N PRO A 42 -5.82 12.02 -30.80
CA PRO A 42 -6.57 10.81 -30.47
C PRO A 42 -7.97 10.80 -31.12
N ILE A 43 -8.39 9.66 -31.62
CA ILE A 43 -9.72 9.52 -32.23
C ILE A 43 -10.82 9.26 -31.19
N GLU A 44 -10.46 8.75 -30.04
CA GLU A 44 -11.38 8.39 -28.95
C GLU A 44 -11.30 9.43 -27.83
N LYS A 45 -12.46 9.83 -27.31
CA LYS A 45 -12.55 10.70 -26.13
C LYS A 45 -12.27 9.87 -24.88
N ALA A 46 -11.95 10.54 -23.75
CA ALA A 46 -11.67 9.92 -22.46
C ALA A 46 -10.52 8.88 -22.50
N TRP A 47 -9.57 9.04 -23.42
CA TRP A 47 -8.41 8.16 -23.51
C TRP A 47 -7.48 8.24 -22.28
N GLN A 48 -7.56 9.31 -21.51
CA GLN A 48 -6.82 9.47 -20.25
C GLN A 48 -7.29 8.51 -19.14
N THR A 49 -8.50 7.96 -19.28
CA THR A 49 -9.13 7.11 -18.25
C THR A 49 -9.58 5.75 -18.78
N THR A 50 -10.37 5.70 -19.85
CA THR A 50 -11.05 4.46 -20.28
C THR A 50 -10.67 3.99 -21.68
N ASN A 51 -10.51 4.88 -22.66
CA ASN A 51 -10.27 4.49 -24.05
C ASN A 51 -8.76 4.46 -24.37
N ASN A 52 -8.02 3.65 -23.61
CA ASN A 52 -6.62 3.33 -23.81
C ASN A 52 -6.41 1.82 -23.74
N TYR A 53 -5.31 1.35 -24.33
CA TYR A 53 -5.08 -0.06 -24.60
C TYR A 53 -3.70 -0.48 -24.10
N ASN A 54 -3.54 -1.70 -23.61
CA ASN A 54 -2.23 -2.30 -23.38
C ASN A 54 -1.64 -2.82 -24.69
N CYS A 55 -0.38 -3.20 -24.71
CA CYS A 55 0.35 -3.62 -25.91
C CYS A 55 -0.18 -4.91 -26.58
N VAL A 56 -0.94 -5.74 -25.86
CA VAL A 56 -1.50 -7.01 -26.36
C VAL A 56 -2.99 -6.92 -26.68
N ASP A 57 -3.63 -5.76 -26.50
CA ASP A 57 -5.06 -5.59 -26.76
C ASP A 57 -5.35 -5.81 -28.27
N PRO A 58 -6.22 -6.78 -28.62
CA PRO A 58 -6.50 -7.10 -30.03
C PRO A 58 -6.97 -5.89 -30.86
N ARG A 59 -7.70 -4.96 -30.23
CA ARG A 59 -8.22 -3.74 -30.90
C ARG A 59 -7.10 -2.76 -31.24
N LEU A 60 -6.02 -2.71 -30.44
CA LEU A 60 -4.83 -1.92 -30.75
C LEU A 60 -3.97 -2.60 -31.81
N VAL A 61 -3.76 -3.91 -31.66
CA VAL A 61 -2.97 -4.72 -32.60
C VAL A 61 -3.58 -4.65 -34.03
N GLU A 62 -4.89 -4.82 -34.15
CA GLU A 62 -5.60 -4.66 -35.41
C GLU A 62 -5.46 -3.22 -35.98
N TRP A 63 -5.58 -2.20 -35.08
CA TRP A 63 -5.44 -0.81 -35.51
C TRP A 63 -4.07 -0.49 -36.09
N ILE A 64 -3.00 -0.97 -35.45
CA ILE A 64 -1.62 -0.79 -35.90
C ILE A 64 -1.36 -1.60 -37.20
N SER A 65 -1.85 -2.83 -37.28
CA SER A 65 -1.71 -3.70 -38.45
C SER A 65 -2.30 -3.07 -39.73
N ASN A 66 -3.34 -2.24 -39.54
CA ASN A 66 -3.94 -1.46 -40.64
C ASN A 66 -3.16 -0.15 -40.95
N LYS A 67 -1.89 -0.06 -40.54
CA LYS A 67 -0.96 1.06 -40.79
C LYS A 67 -1.46 2.43 -40.28
N ASN A 68 -2.28 2.43 -39.23
CA ASN A 68 -2.67 3.64 -38.53
C ASN A 68 -1.64 4.07 -37.48
N ASN A 69 -1.64 5.34 -37.12
CA ASN A 69 -0.82 5.86 -36.06
C ASN A 69 -1.33 5.42 -34.67
N TYR A 70 -0.44 5.39 -33.70
CA TYR A 70 -0.78 5.24 -32.30
C TYR A 70 -0.03 6.27 -31.45
N GLY A 71 -0.59 6.61 -30.30
CA GLY A 71 0.05 7.41 -29.28
C GLY A 71 0.41 6.56 -28.06
N VAL A 72 1.44 6.98 -27.36
CA VAL A 72 1.83 6.46 -26.04
C VAL A 72 1.25 7.42 -25.00
N ALA A 73 0.37 6.93 -24.13
CA ALA A 73 -0.24 7.73 -23.08
C ALA A 73 0.74 7.88 -21.90
N CYS A 74 1.17 9.11 -21.63
CA CYS A 74 2.10 9.42 -20.55
C CYS A 74 1.40 9.46 -19.19
N GLY A 75 2.16 9.22 -18.11
CA GLY A 75 1.66 9.09 -16.74
C GLY A 75 1.30 7.67 -16.34
N PHE A 76 0.93 6.79 -17.27
CA PHE A 76 0.73 5.37 -17.00
C PHE A 76 2.07 4.67 -16.78
N GLY A 77 2.20 3.91 -15.68
CA GLY A 77 3.48 3.34 -15.26
C GLY A 77 4.52 4.39 -14.91
N ASN A 78 4.08 5.57 -14.44
CA ASN A 78 4.94 6.71 -14.14
C ASN A 78 5.76 7.21 -15.34
N LEU A 79 5.26 7.00 -16.56
CA LEU A 79 5.95 7.35 -17.78
C LEU A 79 5.94 8.86 -18.00
N LEU A 80 7.13 9.44 -18.12
CA LEU A 80 7.38 10.82 -18.54
C LEU A 80 8.18 10.79 -19.84
N VAL A 81 7.78 11.57 -20.84
CA VAL A 81 8.51 11.70 -22.09
C VAL A 81 8.95 13.13 -22.30
N ILE A 82 10.24 13.33 -22.54
CA ILE A 82 10.79 14.65 -22.88
C ILE A 82 10.79 14.76 -24.41
N ASP A 83 10.03 15.73 -24.93
CA ASP A 83 9.96 16.06 -26.34
C ASP A 83 10.73 17.38 -26.58
N PHE A 84 11.88 17.30 -27.26
CA PHE A 84 12.71 18.45 -27.55
C PHE A 84 12.26 19.10 -28.87
N ASP A 85 11.89 20.39 -28.78
CA ASP A 85 11.45 21.22 -29.90
C ASP A 85 12.57 22.12 -30.48
N ASP A 86 13.70 22.20 -29.78
CA ASP A 86 14.84 23.04 -30.17
C ASP A 86 16.15 22.26 -30.19
N LYS A 87 16.84 22.28 -31.31
CA LYS A 87 18.03 21.47 -31.55
C LYS A 87 19.24 21.85 -30.72
N GLU A 88 19.49 23.14 -30.53
CA GLU A 88 20.61 23.59 -29.67
C GLU A 88 20.36 23.24 -28.21
N PHE A 89 19.12 23.38 -27.78
CA PHE A 89 18.71 22.99 -26.44
C PHE A 89 18.83 21.47 -26.23
N GLU A 90 18.42 20.68 -27.21
CA GLU A 90 18.57 19.25 -27.21
C GLU A 90 20.03 18.81 -27.08
N ASP A 91 20.91 19.35 -27.92
CA ASP A 91 22.35 19.02 -27.94
C ASP A 91 23.07 19.39 -26.61
N LYS A 92 22.58 20.45 -25.93
CA LYS A 92 23.09 20.87 -24.62
C LYS A 92 22.66 19.93 -23.50
N TYR A 93 21.40 19.48 -23.47
CA TYR A 93 20.80 18.83 -22.31
C TYR A 93 20.75 17.31 -22.39
N ILE A 94 20.67 16.68 -23.58
CA ILE A 94 20.68 15.21 -23.68
C ILE A 94 21.91 14.57 -23.01
N PRO A 95 23.14 15.12 -23.14
CA PRO A 95 24.31 14.53 -22.47
C PRO A 95 24.27 14.55 -20.95
N LEU A 96 23.41 15.38 -20.36
CA LEU A 96 23.24 15.52 -18.91
C LEU A 96 22.17 14.59 -18.35
N LEU A 97 21.42 13.90 -19.22
CA LEU A 97 20.34 12.99 -18.85
C LEU A 97 20.80 11.52 -18.95
N PRO A 98 20.29 10.62 -18.10
CA PRO A 98 20.59 9.20 -18.20
C PRO A 98 20.18 8.64 -19.57
N PRO A 99 21.05 7.84 -20.22
CA PRO A 99 20.70 7.20 -21.50
C PRO A 99 19.46 6.31 -21.35
N THR A 100 18.49 6.47 -22.24
CA THR A 100 17.19 5.81 -22.16
C THR A 100 16.65 5.41 -23.54
N PHE A 101 15.49 4.73 -23.55
CA PHE A 101 14.75 4.46 -24.78
C PHE A 101 14.41 5.78 -25.50
N THR A 102 14.84 5.89 -26.77
CA THR A 102 14.76 7.15 -27.53
C THR A 102 14.13 6.92 -28.90
N VAL A 103 13.20 7.78 -29.27
CA VAL A 103 12.50 7.79 -30.57
C VAL A 103 12.79 9.12 -31.29
N VAL A 104 13.15 9.05 -32.56
CA VAL A 104 13.26 10.24 -33.42
C VAL A 104 11.88 10.60 -33.92
N THR A 105 11.51 11.89 -33.80
CA THR A 105 10.22 12.40 -34.27
C THR A 105 10.23 12.66 -35.79
N GLY A 106 9.06 12.74 -36.42
CA GLY A 106 8.95 13.05 -37.83
C GLY A 106 9.43 14.46 -38.23
N SER A 107 9.62 15.35 -37.24
CA SER A 107 10.23 16.68 -37.38
C SER A 107 11.75 16.70 -37.18
N GLY A 108 12.35 15.58 -36.75
CA GLY A 108 13.79 15.44 -36.54
C GLY A 108 14.27 15.63 -35.10
N GLY A 109 13.40 15.98 -34.15
CA GLY A 109 13.67 16.02 -32.72
C GLY A 109 13.62 14.63 -32.07
N HIS A 110 13.74 14.55 -30.76
CA HIS A 110 13.77 13.31 -30.01
C HIS A 110 12.74 13.25 -28.89
N HIS A 111 12.08 12.11 -28.74
CA HIS A 111 11.35 11.73 -27.54
C HIS A 111 12.24 10.86 -26.66
N LEU A 112 12.56 11.29 -25.45
CA LEU A 112 13.28 10.51 -24.45
C LEU A 112 12.30 10.01 -23.41
N TYR A 113 12.26 8.72 -23.16
CA TYR A 113 11.28 8.07 -22.29
C TYR A 113 11.90 7.76 -20.92
N TYR A 114 11.26 8.18 -19.81
CA TYR A 114 11.71 7.94 -18.44
C TYR A 114 10.58 7.44 -17.55
N ILE A 115 10.92 6.64 -16.54
CA ILE A 115 10.03 6.36 -15.40
C ILE A 115 10.36 7.41 -14.34
N CYS A 116 9.41 8.29 -14.00
CA CYS A 116 9.62 9.40 -13.08
C CYS A 116 8.72 9.26 -11.85
N ASP A 117 9.25 9.48 -10.65
CA ASP A 117 8.50 9.43 -9.38
C ASP A 117 7.36 10.46 -9.32
N ASP A 118 7.51 11.61 -10.01
CA ASP A 118 6.45 12.59 -10.26
C ASP A 118 6.38 12.92 -11.75
N PRO A 119 5.53 12.23 -12.56
CA PRO A 119 5.39 12.48 -14.00
C PRO A 119 4.46 13.64 -14.32
N ALA A 120 4.50 14.74 -13.55
CA ALA A 120 3.74 15.94 -13.87
C ALA A 120 4.30 16.62 -15.13
N SER A 121 3.39 17.06 -16.02
CA SER A 121 3.74 17.73 -17.28
C SER A 121 4.16 19.18 -17.07
N PHE A 122 5.19 19.63 -17.77
CA PHE A 122 5.61 21.04 -17.82
C PHE A 122 6.34 21.35 -19.12
N LYS A 123 6.64 22.64 -19.39
CA LYS A 123 7.36 23.09 -20.57
C LYS A 123 8.49 24.03 -20.21
N ILE A 124 9.55 24.01 -20.96
CA ILE A 124 10.59 25.02 -20.93
C ILE A 124 10.44 25.91 -22.15
N THR A 125 10.29 27.20 -21.92
CA THR A 125 10.09 28.20 -22.99
C THR A 125 10.99 29.42 -22.75
N ASP A 126 11.23 30.26 -23.78
CA ASP A 126 12.00 31.50 -23.72
C ASP A 126 11.25 32.68 -23.06
N GLY A 127 10.03 32.46 -22.54
CA GLY A 127 9.16 33.52 -22.06
C GLY A 127 8.39 34.25 -23.16
N HIS A 128 8.76 34.11 -24.43
CA HIS A 128 8.15 34.75 -25.60
C HIS A 128 7.41 33.80 -26.55
N LYS A 129 6.92 32.64 -26.06
CA LYS A 129 6.15 31.63 -26.79
C LYS A 129 6.97 30.54 -27.52
N LYS A 130 8.30 30.62 -27.62
CA LYS A 130 9.08 29.50 -28.17
C LYS A 130 9.23 28.40 -27.10
N THR A 131 8.81 27.19 -27.37
CA THR A 131 9.05 26.00 -26.52
C THR A 131 10.41 25.40 -26.90
N PHE A 132 11.26 25.13 -25.90
CA PHE A 132 12.53 24.44 -26.08
C PHE A 132 12.37 22.93 -25.83
N ALA A 133 11.61 22.57 -24.81
CA ALA A 133 11.29 21.20 -24.48
C ALA A 133 9.91 21.09 -23.82
N ASP A 134 9.15 20.06 -24.15
CA ASP A 134 7.84 19.73 -23.57
C ASP A 134 7.94 18.41 -22.81
N PHE A 135 7.68 18.43 -21.50
CA PHE A 135 7.69 17.28 -20.62
C PHE A 135 6.28 16.70 -20.57
N GLN A 136 6.07 15.66 -21.35
CA GLN A 136 4.78 14.99 -21.54
C GLN A 136 4.59 13.95 -20.45
N GLY A 137 3.84 14.26 -19.42
CA GLY A 137 3.53 13.41 -18.29
C GLY A 137 2.04 13.08 -18.19
N THR A 138 1.53 12.99 -16.98
CA THR A 138 0.13 12.60 -16.70
C THR A 138 -0.88 13.41 -17.52
N GLY A 139 -1.78 12.70 -18.22
CA GLY A 139 -2.82 13.29 -19.06
C GLY A 139 -2.35 13.78 -20.43
N LYS A 140 -1.08 13.55 -20.81
CA LYS A 140 -0.50 13.85 -22.12
C LYS A 140 -0.22 12.57 -22.90
N GLN A 141 0.16 12.74 -24.16
CA GLN A 141 0.53 11.65 -25.04
C GLN A 141 1.59 12.08 -26.06
N VAL A 142 2.39 11.13 -26.50
CA VAL A 142 3.34 11.31 -27.60
C VAL A 142 3.05 10.31 -28.72
N ILE A 143 3.41 10.65 -29.95
CA ILE A 143 3.25 9.73 -31.09
C ILE A 143 4.30 8.62 -31.01
N GLY A 144 3.86 7.37 -31.12
CA GLY A 144 4.72 6.20 -31.02
C GLY A 144 5.54 5.92 -32.28
N ALA A 145 6.67 5.23 -32.09
CA ALA A 145 7.58 4.84 -33.18
C ALA A 145 6.86 3.94 -34.20
N GLY A 146 7.18 4.13 -35.47
CA GLY A 146 6.48 3.49 -36.63
C GLY A 146 5.37 4.35 -37.19
N SER A 147 4.75 5.23 -36.44
CA SER A 147 3.72 6.17 -36.87
C SER A 147 4.25 7.15 -37.92
N THR A 148 3.34 7.71 -38.72
CA THR A 148 3.67 8.71 -39.76
C THR A 148 3.27 10.10 -39.27
N HIS A 149 4.22 11.02 -39.29
CA HIS A 149 4.03 12.44 -38.97
C HIS A 149 3.18 13.11 -40.09
N PRO A 150 2.46 14.22 -39.84
CA PRO A 150 1.72 14.96 -40.86
C PRO A 150 2.56 15.43 -42.07
N ASN A 151 3.87 15.63 -41.89
CA ASN A 151 4.80 15.96 -42.99
C ASN A 151 5.24 14.77 -43.83
N GLY A 152 4.74 13.55 -43.58
CA GLY A 152 5.06 12.31 -44.26
C GLY A 152 6.23 11.51 -43.72
N ASN A 153 7.04 12.06 -42.83
CA ASN A 153 8.16 11.34 -42.23
C ASN A 153 7.68 10.35 -41.16
N LYS A 154 8.48 9.32 -40.87
CA LYS A 154 8.16 8.33 -39.83
C LYS A 154 8.87 8.63 -38.52
N TYR A 155 8.18 8.33 -37.41
CA TYR A 155 8.80 8.18 -36.10
C TYR A 155 9.56 6.85 -36.07
N TYR A 156 10.81 6.81 -35.62
CA TYR A 156 11.59 5.59 -35.54
C TYR A 156 12.43 5.51 -34.27
N VAL A 157 12.67 4.27 -33.78
CA VAL A 157 13.49 4.03 -32.61
C VAL A 157 14.95 4.29 -32.97
N LYS A 158 15.60 5.25 -32.24
CA LYS A 158 17.02 5.53 -32.33
C LYS A 158 17.83 4.62 -31.42
N GLU A 159 17.42 4.53 -30.13
CA GLU A 159 18.10 3.71 -29.15
C GLU A 159 17.13 2.70 -28.52
N LYS A 160 17.43 1.42 -28.67
CA LYS A 160 16.68 0.28 -28.12
C LYS A 160 17.17 -0.04 -26.70
N ARG A 161 17.19 0.92 -25.80
CA ARG A 161 17.53 0.71 -24.39
C ARG A 161 16.27 0.42 -23.58
N THR A 162 16.45 -0.10 -22.36
CA THR A 162 15.40 -0.08 -21.33
C THR A 162 15.06 1.36 -20.97
N ILE A 163 13.81 1.61 -20.54
CA ILE A 163 13.39 2.92 -20.07
C ILE A 163 14.08 3.18 -18.72
N ALA A 164 14.88 4.24 -18.64
CA ALA A 164 15.62 4.58 -17.43
C ALA A 164 14.71 5.24 -16.39
N THR A 165 15.02 5.04 -15.11
CA THR A 165 14.35 5.74 -14.00
C THR A 165 15.04 7.07 -13.74
N LEU A 166 14.27 8.14 -13.54
CA LEU A 166 14.75 9.49 -13.27
C LEU A 166 13.88 10.13 -12.18
N LYS A 167 14.49 10.66 -11.13
CA LYS A 167 13.75 11.38 -10.08
C LYS A 167 13.40 12.79 -10.56
N ARG A 168 12.25 13.29 -10.18
CA ARG A 168 11.80 14.63 -10.49
C ARG A 168 12.81 15.70 -10.04
N ALA A 169 13.37 15.55 -8.85
CA ALA A 169 14.37 16.48 -8.32
C ALA A 169 15.64 16.52 -9.17
N ASP A 170 16.10 15.37 -9.71
CA ASP A 170 17.27 15.30 -10.57
C ASP A 170 16.98 15.99 -11.92
N LEU A 171 15.78 15.79 -12.45
CA LEU A 171 15.31 16.45 -13.66
C LEU A 171 15.26 17.98 -13.49
N GLU A 172 14.72 18.47 -12.37
CA GLU A 172 14.67 19.90 -12.05
C GLU A 172 16.06 20.51 -11.85
N ASN A 173 17.00 19.76 -11.30
CA ASN A 173 18.39 20.20 -11.18
C ASN A 173 19.07 20.37 -12.54
N VAL A 174 18.86 19.42 -13.47
CA VAL A 174 19.43 19.50 -14.84
C VAL A 174 18.93 20.73 -15.58
N PHE A 175 17.66 21.11 -15.40
CA PHE A 175 17.03 22.23 -16.10
C PHE A 175 16.86 23.49 -15.22
N SER A 176 17.56 23.56 -14.09
CA SER A 176 17.39 24.63 -13.08
C SER A 176 17.55 26.03 -13.65
N GLU A 177 18.46 26.24 -14.62
CA GLU A 177 18.66 27.54 -15.31
C GLU A 177 17.39 28.04 -16.03
N HIS A 178 16.47 27.15 -16.42
CA HIS A 178 15.27 27.48 -17.19
C HIS A 178 13.98 27.34 -16.38
N LEU A 179 14.03 26.77 -15.18
CA LEU A 179 12.88 26.64 -14.29
C LEU A 179 12.69 27.85 -13.37
N THR A 180 13.72 28.74 -13.26
CA THR A 180 13.70 29.94 -12.41
C THR A 180 12.89 31.10 -12.98
N ALA A 181 12.40 31.01 -14.20
CA ALA A 181 11.61 32.06 -14.86
C ALA A 181 10.26 31.52 -15.34
N LYS A 182 9.37 31.08 -14.44
CA LYS A 182 8.03 30.80 -14.90
C LYS A 182 6.91 30.91 -13.88
N LYS A 183 5.90 31.64 -14.33
CA LYS A 183 4.49 31.43 -13.98
C LYS A 183 4.19 29.94 -14.02
N ILE A 184 4.10 29.31 -12.87
CA ILE A 184 3.48 28.01 -12.73
C ILE A 184 2.00 28.25 -12.99
N THR A 185 1.57 28.09 -14.24
CA THR A 185 0.18 27.77 -14.50
C THR A 185 -0.01 26.34 -13.99
N VAL A 186 -0.40 26.23 -12.74
CA VAL A 186 -0.95 25.00 -12.19
C VAL A 186 -2.13 24.65 -13.09
N PRO A 187 -2.14 23.46 -13.75
CA PRO A 187 -3.37 23.01 -14.38
C PRO A 187 -4.43 23.02 -13.29
N LYS A 188 -5.55 23.68 -13.54
CA LYS A 188 -6.74 23.50 -12.73
C LYS A 188 -7.02 21.99 -12.69
N LYS A 189 -6.52 21.36 -11.65
CA LYS A 189 -6.99 20.06 -11.24
C LYS A 189 -8.43 20.36 -10.84
N GLU A 190 -9.39 19.91 -11.62
CA GLU A 190 -10.71 19.68 -11.11
C GLU A 190 -10.58 18.57 -10.05
N LEU A 191 -10.14 18.99 -8.87
CA LEU A 191 -10.48 18.31 -7.64
C LEU A 191 -12.00 18.38 -7.57
N SER A 192 -12.64 17.24 -7.45
CA SER A 192 -13.99 17.14 -6.92
C SER A 192 -14.00 17.90 -5.60
N LEU A 193 -14.43 19.15 -5.70
CA LEU A 193 -14.48 20.11 -4.63
C LEU A 193 -15.62 19.72 -3.68
N GLN A 194 -15.27 19.20 -2.51
CA GLN A 194 -15.85 19.87 -1.35
C GLN A 194 -15.16 21.23 -1.27
N GLN A 195 -15.78 22.27 -1.80
CA GLN A 195 -15.39 23.65 -1.62
C GLN A 195 -15.37 23.89 -0.10
N ASP A 196 -14.17 24.20 0.43
CA ASP A 196 -14.07 24.64 1.82
C ASP A 196 -14.66 26.06 1.87
N GLU A 197 -15.94 26.12 2.19
CA GLU A 197 -16.76 27.36 2.17
C GLU A 197 -16.11 28.48 2.99
N VAL A 198 -15.31 28.14 3.98
CA VAL A 198 -14.56 29.10 4.82
C VAL A 198 -13.37 29.69 4.05
N VAL A 199 -12.67 28.90 3.25
CA VAL A 199 -11.57 29.38 2.39
C VAL A 199 -12.10 30.36 1.36
N ASP A 200 -13.25 30.06 0.75
CA ASP A 200 -13.90 30.98 -0.21
C ASP A 200 -14.41 32.25 0.46
N GLN A 201 -14.92 32.20 1.67
CA GLN A 201 -15.31 33.38 2.45
C GLN A 201 -14.11 34.24 2.83
N ILE A 202 -12.98 33.64 3.20
CA ILE A 202 -11.73 34.34 3.48
C ILE A 202 -11.24 35.06 2.20
N LYS A 203 -11.18 34.39 1.06
CA LYS A 203 -10.75 34.95 -0.23
C LYS A 203 -11.68 36.05 -0.77
N ARG A 204 -12.95 36.05 -0.39
CA ARG A 204 -13.90 37.15 -0.71
C ARG A 204 -13.73 38.38 0.17
N LYS A 205 -13.29 38.21 1.42
CA LYS A 205 -13.18 39.30 2.40
C LYS A 205 -11.78 39.85 2.57
N LEU A 206 -10.75 39.06 2.29
CA LEU A 206 -9.34 39.47 2.35
C LEU A 206 -8.72 39.39 0.96
N ASN A 207 -7.89 40.36 0.66
CA ASN A 207 -6.96 40.31 -0.46
C ASN A 207 -5.51 40.17 0.06
N LEU A 208 -4.62 39.73 -0.81
CA LEU A 208 -3.20 39.57 -0.48
C LEU A 208 -2.56 40.83 0.05
N MET A 209 -2.94 41.99 -0.48
CA MET A 209 -2.39 43.31 -0.08
C MET A 209 -2.68 43.64 1.38
N THR A 210 -3.88 43.29 1.85
CA THR A 210 -4.28 43.47 3.25
C THR A 210 -3.42 42.57 4.16
N VAL A 211 -3.16 41.32 3.75
CA VAL A 211 -2.34 40.37 4.52
C VAL A 211 -0.88 40.80 4.51
N LEU A 212 -0.33 41.26 3.36
CA LEU A 212 1.02 41.81 3.27
C LEU A 212 1.20 43.00 4.18
N SER A 213 0.24 43.94 4.16
CA SER A 213 0.26 45.14 5.03
C SER A 213 0.22 44.77 6.51
N HIS A 214 -0.55 43.78 6.90
CA HIS A 214 -0.60 43.26 8.27
C HIS A 214 0.77 42.80 8.75
N TYR A 215 1.52 42.10 7.91
CA TYR A 215 2.88 41.64 8.21
C TYR A 215 3.97 42.70 7.94
N GLY A 216 3.60 43.96 7.70
CA GLY A 216 4.51 45.09 7.55
C GLY A 216 5.34 45.09 6.26
N PHE A 217 4.87 44.43 5.21
CA PHE A 217 5.46 44.60 3.89
C PHE A 217 5.10 45.98 3.31
N ASN A 218 6.04 46.62 2.64
CA ASN A 218 5.75 47.87 1.94
C ASN A 218 5.02 47.55 0.63
N THR A 219 3.73 47.80 0.60
CA THR A 219 2.86 47.54 -0.57
C THR A 219 2.81 48.69 -1.56
N SER A 220 3.43 49.86 -1.23
CA SER A 220 3.49 51.04 -2.12
C SER A 220 4.67 50.95 -3.11
N HIS A 221 5.61 50.04 -2.90
CA HIS A 221 6.77 49.83 -3.75
C HIS A 221 6.91 48.39 -4.14
N HIS A 222 7.20 48.12 -5.40
CA HIS A 222 7.22 46.82 -6.02
C HIS A 222 8.47 46.67 -6.92
N PRO A 223 9.39 45.74 -6.71
CA PRO A 223 9.47 44.80 -5.58
C PRO A 223 9.93 45.45 -4.26
N THR A 224 9.67 44.74 -3.10
CA THR A 224 9.94 45.22 -1.75
C THR A 224 10.91 44.32 -0.99
N ALA A 225 11.28 44.69 0.25
CA ALA A 225 12.08 43.85 1.14
C ALA A 225 11.27 42.67 1.66
N CYS A 226 11.87 41.50 1.72
CA CYS A 226 11.22 40.29 2.24
C CYS A 226 11.23 40.26 3.77
N LYS A 227 10.07 40.23 4.40
CA LYS A 227 9.92 40.13 5.85
C LYS A 227 10.05 38.70 6.38
N ILE A 228 9.88 37.67 5.55
CA ILE A 228 10.01 36.27 5.93
C ILE A 228 11.44 35.94 6.39
N HIS A 229 12.46 36.52 5.72
CA HIS A 229 13.86 36.34 6.10
C HIS A 229 14.57 37.69 6.49
N ASN A 230 13.79 38.72 6.78
CA ASN A 230 14.26 40.05 7.21
C ASN A 230 15.38 40.62 6.30
N SER A 231 15.13 40.70 4.99
CA SER A 231 16.12 41.28 4.06
C SER A 231 16.22 42.81 4.20
N ASN A 232 17.46 43.31 4.16
CA ASN A 232 17.73 44.78 4.18
C ASN A 232 17.78 45.38 2.77
N GLY A 233 17.60 44.58 1.72
CA GLY A 233 17.96 44.94 0.34
C GLY A 233 16.85 45.51 -0.55
N GLY A 234 15.60 45.47 -0.16
CA GLY A 234 14.50 46.22 -0.80
C GLY A 234 14.00 45.76 -2.17
N LYS A 235 14.49 44.65 -2.78
CA LYS A 235 14.12 44.26 -4.17
C LYS A 235 13.93 42.75 -4.36
N GLU A 236 13.68 42.04 -3.30
CA GLU A 236 13.67 40.56 -3.36
C GLU A 236 12.28 39.92 -3.28
N PHE A 237 11.29 40.70 -2.83
CA PHE A 237 9.94 40.22 -2.64
C PHE A 237 9.00 40.86 -3.65
N ASP A 238 8.39 40.04 -4.46
CA ASP A 238 7.49 40.42 -5.52
C ASP A 238 6.07 39.95 -5.24
N PHE A 239 5.04 40.67 -5.68
CA PHE A 239 3.65 40.29 -5.52
C PHE A 239 2.80 40.78 -6.68
N ASN A 240 1.75 40.03 -7.00
CA ASN A 240 0.79 40.36 -8.05
C ASN A 240 -0.59 40.53 -7.44
N GLU A 241 -1.12 41.74 -7.46
CA GLU A 241 -2.43 42.04 -6.89
C GLU A 241 -3.58 41.44 -7.71
N SER A 242 -3.45 41.35 -9.03
CA SER A 242 -4.49 40.77 -9.88
C SER A 242 -4.61 39.28 -9.72
N ASP A 243 -3.51 38.59 -9.55
CA ASP A 243 -3.45 37.13 -9.40
C ASP A 243 -3.45 36.68 -7.94
N GLN A 244 -3.37 37.61 -6.97
CA GLN A 244 -3.37 37.36 -5.52
C GLN A 244 -2.25 36.40 -5.08
N VAL A 245 -1.03 36.57 -5.66
CA VAL A 245 0.15 35.74 -5.39
C VAL A 245 1.36 36.58 -5.07
N TRP A 246 2.29 36.02 -4.33
CA TRP A 246 3.56 36.60 -3.98
C TRP A 246 4.72 35.65 -4.28
N TYR A 247 5.94 36.19 -4.43
CA TYR A 247 7.15 35.39 -4.57
C TYR A 247 8.37 36.17 -4.02
N CYS A 248 9.24 35.45 -3.30
CA CYS A 248 10.52 35.96 -2.85
C CYS A 248 11.65 35.42 -3.71
N HIS A 249 12.33 36.28 -4.47
CA HIS A 249 13.49 35.95 -5.31
C HIS A 249 14.80 35.83 -4.51
N GLY A 250 14.78 36.22 -3.23
CA GLY A 250 15.92 36.16 -2.35
C GLY A 250 16.07 34.83 -1.60
N ARG A 251 16.58 34.92 -0.38
CA ARG A 251 17.00 33.76 0.42
C ARG A 251 15.90 32.69 0.67
N CYS A 252 14.63 33.07 0.72
CA CYS A 252 13.57 32.06 0.94
C CYS A 252 13.17 31.31 -0.35
N SER A 253 13.31 31.91 -1.54
CA SER A 253 12.96 31.33 -2.84
C SER A 253 11.59 30.62 -2.85
N LYS A 254 10.59 31.22 -2.20
CA LYS A 254 9.24 30.69 -1.99
C LYS A 254 8.20 31.68 -2.47
N GLY A 255 7.02 31.17 -2.81
CA GLY A 255 5.86 31.97 -3.22
C GLY A 255 4.57 31.22 -3.01
N GLY A 256 3.45 31.90 -3.20
CA GLY A 256 2.13 31.31 -3.05
C GLY A 256 1.02 32.34 -2.92
N ASP A 257 -0.14 31.94 -2.39
CA ASP A 257 -1.26 32.82 -2.07
C ASP A 257 -1.15 33.36 -0.61
N MET A 258 -2.20 33.99 -0.13
CA MET A 258 -2.23 34.54 1.23
C MET A 258 -2.10 33.47 2.33
N PHE A 259 -2.55 32.25 2.08
CA PHE A 259 -2.43 31.15 3.05
C PHE A 259 -0.98 30.71 3.18
N GLU A 260 -0.26 30.61 2.05
CA GLU A 260 1.14 30.26 2.03
C GLU A 260 2.00 31.38 2.66
N LEU A 261 1.62 32.64 2.49
CA LEU A 261 2.28 33.75 3.17
C LEU A 261 2.17 33.63 4.69
N VAL A 262 0.99 33.37 5.22
CA VAL A 262 0.76 33.23 6.67
C VAL A 262 1.51 32.02 7.22
N LYS A 263 1.52 30.89 6.50
CA LYS A 263 2.30 29.70 6.89
C LYS A 263 3.79 30.04 7.05
N GLU A 264 4.36 30.79 6.13
CA GLU A 264 5.77 31.18 6.17
C GLU A 264 6.06 32.22 7.27
N MET A 265 5.18 33.21 7.48
CA MET A 265 5.35 34.24 8.50
C MET A 265 5.21 33.68 9.92
N GLU A 266 4.21 32.82 10.14
CA GLU A 266 3.88 32.25 11.45
C GLU A 266 4.53 30.86 11.69
N ARG A 267 5.20 30.29 10.68
CA ARG A 267 5.81 28.96 10.71
C ARG A 267 4.82 27.87 11.14
N CYS A 268 3.63 27.91 10.60
CA CYS A 268 2.52 27.06 10.98
C CYS A 268 2.00 26.20 9.80
N ASP A 269 1.11 25.25 10.08
CA ASP A 269 0.43 24.44 9.07
C ASP A 269 -0.77 25.18 8.44
N PHE A 270 -1.35 24.61 7.38
CA PHE A 270 -2.48 25.20 6.67
C PHE A 270 -3.74 25.40 7.54
N PRO A 271 -4.15 24.46 8.41
CA PRO A 271 -5.27 24.65 9.33
C PRO A 271 -5.09 25.87 10.25
N THR A 272 -3.90 26.06 10.78
CA THR A 272 -3.55 27.21 11.65
C THR A 272 -3.55 28.52 10.86
N ALA A 273 -2.93 28.56 9.67
CA ALA A 273 -2.92 29.71 8.78
C ALA A 273 -4.36 30.10 8.36
N LYS A 274 -5.22 29.12 8.10
CA LYS A 274 -6.63 29.34 7.80
C LYS A 274 -7.38 30.00 8.97
N ASN A 275 -7.13 29.59 10.21
CA ASN A 275 -7.74 30.19 11.39
C ASN A 275 -7.28 31.64 11.58
N ILE A 276 -6.00 31.94 11.40
CA ILE A 276 -5.45 33.31 11.47
C ILE A 276 -6.11 34.20 10.41
N LEU A 277 -6.17 33.73 9.16
CA LEU A 277 -6.81 34.49 8.07
C LEU A 277 -8.33 34.67 8.28
N LYS A 278 -8.98 33.70 8.92
CA LYS A 278 -10.38 33.78 9.30
C LYS A 278 -10.62 34.89 10.34
N GLU A 279 -9.74 35.00 11.33
CA GLU A 279 -9.77 36.09 12.33
C GLU A 279 -9.50 37.43 11.64
N MET A 280 -8.48 37.53 10.80
CA MET A 280 -8.14 38.74 10.04
C MET A 280 -9.30 39.17 9.12
N ALA A 281 -10.03 38.24 8.52
CA ALA A 281 -11.20 38.49 7.68
C ALA A 281 -12.41 39.02 8.47
N GLY A 282 -12.31 39.10 9.81
CA GLY A 282 -13.46 39.42 10.66
C GLY A 282 -14.62 38.45 10.42
N ILE A 283 -14.30 37.25 9.92
CA ILE A 283 -15.25 36.16 9.88
C ILE A 283 -15.36 35.70 11.34
N LYS A 284 -16.08 36.51 12.14
CA LYS A 284 -16.65 35.97 13.37
C LYS A 284 -17.37 34.72 12.90
N GLU A 285 -17.11 33.59 13.56
CA GLU A 285 -18.10 32.55 13.54
C GLU A 285 -19.41 33.29 13.79
N ALA A 286 -20.30 33.33 12.79
CA ALA A 286 -21.70 33.31 13.11
C ALA A 286 -21.72 32.26 14.21
N PRO A 287 -22.20 32.58 15.48
CA PRO A 287 -22.05 31.60 16.50
C PRO A 287 -22.34 30.33 15.74
N VAL A 288 -21.28 29.49 15.50
CA VAL A 288 -21.54 28.15 15.22
C VAL A 288 -22.47 27.99 16.37
N ILE A 289 -23.79 28.01 16.02
CA ILE A 289 -24.61 27.13 16.74
C ILE A 289 -23.75 25.91 16.56
N LEU A 290 -22.81 25.72 17.50
CA LEU A 290 -22.49 24.45 17.98
C LEU A 290 -23.89 23.93 18.19
N HIS A 291 -24.44 23.36 17.10
CA HIS A 291 -25.29 22.25 17.32
C HIS A 291 -24.36 21.39 18.13
N PRO A 292 -24.52 21.40 19.49
CA PRO A 292 -23.73 20.57 20.37
C PRO A 292 -23.83 19.26 19.68
N LYS A 293 -22.70 18.62 19.25
CA LYS A 293 -22.74 17.35 18.48
C LYS A 293 -24.10 16.79 18.74
N PRO A 294 -25.06 16.82 17.78
CA PRO A 294 -26.45 16.80 18.16
C PRO A 294 -26.53 15.62 19.08
N SER A 295 -26.87 15.86 20.34
CA SER A 295 -26.90 14.78 21.32
C SER A 295 -27.68 13.74 20.56
N LEU A 296 -27.30 12.48 20.61
CA LEU A 296 -27.97 11.43 19.83
C LEU A 296 -29.50 11.67 19.85
N ASP A 297 -29.97 12.27 20.91
CA ASP A 297 -31.36 12.73 21.11
C ASP A 297 -31.77 13.92 20.24
N GLY A 298 -30.90 14.90 19.99
CA GLY A 298 -31.19 16.03 19.10
C GLY A 298 -31.30 15.57 17.64
N LEU A 299 -30.46 14.67 17.20
CA LEU A 299 -30.54 14.05 15.87
C LEU A 299 -31.82 13.20 15.74
N LYS A 300 -32.14 12.38 16.77
CA LYS A 300 -33.39 11.58 16.79
C LYS A 300 -34.61 12.46 16.65
N ILE A 301 -34.66 13.55 17.39
CA ILE A 301 -35.83 14.52 17.33
C ILE A 301 -35.91 15.13 15.93
N ALA A 302 -34.79 15.60 15.36
CA ALA A 302 -34.77 16.19 14.01
C ALA A 302 -35.24 15.19 12.94
N VAL A 303 -34.75 13.96 13.01
CA VAL A 303 -35.10 12.87 12.07
C VAL A 303 -36.59 12.50 12.23
N LEU A 304 -37.13 12.42 13.45
CA LEU A 304 -38.55 12.12 13.69
C LEU A 304 -39.46 13.23 13.19
N ASN A 305 -39.09 14.50 13.34
CA ASN A 305 -39.81 15.64 12.80
C ASN A 305 -39.88 15.60 11.26
N LEU A 306 -38.72 15.34 10.61
CA LEU A 306 -38.69 15.18 9.15
C LEU A 306 -39.52 14.00 8.66
N LEU A 307 -39.61 12.92 9.42
CA LEU A 307 -40.47 11.77 9.10
C LEU A 307 -41.96 12.13 9.26
N ALA A 308 -42.31 12.89 10.29
CA ALA A 308 -43.68 13.39 10.50
C ALA A 308 -44.11 14.28 9.32
N ASP A 309 -43.19 15.11 8.82
CA ASP A 309 -43.40 15.96 7.64
C ASP A 309 -43.35 15.20 6.30
N LYS A 310 -43.23 13.87 6.32
CA LYS A 310 -43.09 13.00 5.13
C LYS A 310 -41.85 13.28 4.25
N LYS A 311 -40.84 13.96 4.77
CA LYS A 311 -39.62 14.37 4.07
C LYS A 311 -38.56 13.25 4.07
N ARG A 312 -38.91 12.07 3.57
CA ARG A 312 -38.04 10.87 3.60
C ARG A 312 -36.69 11.07 2.92
N SER A 313 -36.62 11.87 1.86
CA SER A 313 -35.41 12.17 1.14
C SER A 313 -34.42 12.95 2.02
N GLU A 314 -34.88 13.93 2.77
CA GLU A 314 -34.10 14.73 3.70
C GLU A 314 -33.59 13.85 4.87
N VAL A 315 -34.43 12.96 5.42
CA VAL A 315 -34.04 11.99 6.44
C VAL A 315 -32.89 11.11 5.95
N THR A 316 -33.00 10.60 4.71
CA THR A 316 -31.94 9.76 4.13
C THR A 316 -30.64 10.53 4.04
N GLU A 317 -30.67 11.78 3.60
CA GLU A 317 -29.47 12.61 3.48
C GLU A 317 -28.85 12.93 4.84
N VAL A 318 -29.67 13.39 5.80
CA VAL A 318 -29.19 13.71 7.17
C VAL A 318 -28.52 12.52 7.84
N LEU A 319 -29.13 11.33 7.73
CA LEU A 319 -28.53 10.12 8.32
C LEU A 319 -27.26 9.66 7.58
N THR A 320 -27.25 9.76 6.24
CA THR A 320 -26.05 9.44 5.44
C THR A 320 -24.89 10.35 5.85
N GLN A 321 -25.10 11.66 5.89
CA GLN A 321 -24.06 12.62 6.27
C GLN A 321 -23.62 12.45 7.72
N HIS A 322 -24.57 12.20 8.62
CA HIS A 322 -24.22 11.93 10.02
C HIS A 322 -23.27 10.71 10.15
N ILE A 323 -23.61 9.60 9.49
CA ILE A 323 -22.81 8.37 9.54
C ILE A 323 -21.43 8.59 8.91
N LEU A 324 -21.36 9.23 7.74
CA LEU A 324 -20.08 9.51 7.06
C LEU A 324 -19.18 10.46 7.85
N ASN A 325 -19.76 11.39 8.62
CA ASN A 325 -19.00 12.31 9.47
C ASN A 325 -18.48 11.67 10.76
N GLN A 326 -19.16 10.63 11.27
CA GLN A 326 -18.78 9.96 12.50
C GLN A 326 -17.89 8.74 12.27
N GLU A 327 -18.10 8.04 11.17
CA GLU A 327 -17.49 6.76 10.88
C GLU A 327 -16.61 6.85 9.61
N ALA A 328 -15.38 6.31 9.66
CA ALA A 328 -14.60 6.10 8.45
C ALA A 328 -15.03 4.79 7.80
N ILE A 329 -15.51 4.87 6.57
CA ILE A 329 -16.10 3.74 5.85
C ILE A 329 -15.46 3.66 4.46
N PHE A 330 -15.18 2.44 4.01
CA PHE A 330 -14.82 2.12 2.64
C PHE A 330 -15.73 1.03 2.09
N THR A 331 -16.08 1.13 0.82
CA THR A 331 -16.85 0.08 0.12
C THR A 331 -16.09 -0.35 -1.12
N THR A 332 -15.81 -1.65 -1.25
CA THR A 332 -15.15 -2.18 -2.45
C THR A 332 -16.04 -2.00 -3.66
N ARG A 333 -15.45 -1.52 -4.76
CA ARG A 333 -16.17 -1.32 -6.02
C ARG A 333 -16.40 -2.67 -6.69
N ASP A 334 -17.63 -3.14 -6.64
CA ASP A 334 -18.09 -4.38 -7.27
C ASP A 334 -19.57 -4.19 -7.65
N ASP A 335 -19.95 -4.57 -8.87
CA ASP A 335 -21.30 -4.35 -9.39
C ASP A 335 -22.35 -5.25 -8.71
N GLU A 336 -21.94 -6.43 -8.23
CA GLU A 336 -22.84 -7.40 -7.64
C GLU A 336 -22.71 -7.54 -6.12
N ARG A 337 -21.51 -7.48 -5.58
CA ARG A 337 -21.19 -7.91 -4.20
C ARG A 337 -20.16 -7.04 -3.50
N SER A 338 -20.46 -5.73 -3.40
CA SER A 338 -19.61 -4.80 -2.65
C SER A 338 -19.47 -5.19 -1.17
N GLU A 339 -18.24 -5.14 -0.65
CA GLU A 339 -17.91 -5.34 0.76
C GLU A 339 -17.72 -3.97 1.41
N THR A 340 -18.46 -3.69 2.48
CA THR A 340 -18.33 -2.44 3.23
C THR A 340 -17.52 -2.66 4.49
N TRP A 341 -16.46 -1.89 4.64
CA TRP A 341 -15.52 -1.90 5.76
C TRP A 341 -15.69 -0.63 6.59
N ILE A 342 -15.67 -0.76 7.90
CA ILE A 342 -15.85 0.35 8.84
C ILE A 342 -14.70 0.39 9.86
N TYR A 343 -14.22 1.58 10.19
CA TYR A 343 -13.17 1.76 11.17
C TYR A 343 -13.70 1.58 12.59
N LYS A 344 -13.12 0.64 13.33
CA LYS A 344 -13.47 0.37 14.72
C LYS A 344 -12.19 0.11 15.53
N GLU A 345 -12.02 0.88 16.60
CA GLU A 345 -10.92 0.65 17.56
C GLU A 345 -9.53 0.48 16.92
N GLY A 346 -9.19 1.29 15.94
CA GLY A 346 -7.86 1.31 15.32
C GLY A 346 -7.68 0.46 14.07
N ILE A 347 -8.70 -0.29 13.62
CA ILE A 347 -8.66 -1.12 12.41
C ILE A 347 -9.94 -1.02 11.59
N TYR A 348 -9.85 -1.40 10.32
CA TYR A 348 -11.02 -1.59 9.47
C TYR A 348 -11.53 -3.02 9.59
N VAL A 349 -12.80 -3.15 9.96
CA VAL A 349 -13.48 -4.44 10.08
C VAL A 349 -14.50 -4.62 8.96
N PRO A 350 -14.72 -5.85 8.46
CA PRO A 350 -15.76 -6.15 7.48
C PRO A 350 -17.16 -6.01 8.13
N GLN A 351 -18.23 -6.22 7.33
CA GLN A 351 -19.63 -6.15 7.78
C GLN A 351 -20.08 -4.72 8.10
N GLY A 352 -19.49 -3.69 7.49
CA GLY A 352 -19.87 -2.30 7.66
C GLY A 352 -21.36 -2.06 7.44
N LYS A 353 -22.00 -2.76 6.50
CA LYS A 353 -23.45 -2.73 6.29
C LYS A 353 -24.25 -3.11 7.54
N THR A 354 -23.79 -4.05 8.33
CA THR A 354 -24.44 -4.47 9.59
C THR A 354 -24.31 -3.37 10.65
N TYR A 355 -23.10 -2.84 10.83
CA TYR A 355 -22.87 -1.71 11.74
C TYR A 355 -23.70 -0.47 11.37
N ILE A 356 -23.81 -0.14 10.07
CA ILE A 356 -24.66 0.97 9.61
C ILE A 356 -26.14 0.71 9.96
N LYS A 357 -26.63 -0.53 9.78
CA LYS A 357 -28.00 -0.91 10.17
C LYS A 357 -28.24 -0.75 11.66
N GLU A 358 -27.27 -1.12 12.50
CA GLU A 358 -27.32 -0.95 13.95
C GLU A 358 -27.40 0.55 14.32
N ILE A 359 -26.53 1.39 13.76
CA ILE A 359 -26.56 2.85 13.95
C ILE A 359 -27.92 3.41 13.53
N CYS A 360 -28.44 3.02 12.36
CA CYS A 360 -29.75 3.44 11.90
C CYS A 360 -30.87 2.98 12.85
N ARG A 361 -30.76 1.77 13.41
CA ARG A 361 -31.74 1.25 14.37
C ARG A 361 -31.76 2.05 15.67
N ASP A 362 -30.59 2.42 16.16
CA ASP A 362 -30.43 3.21 17.38
C ASP A 362 -31.00 4.63 17.23
N ILE A 363 -30.85 5.23 16.03
CA ILE A 363 -31.35 6.58 15.75
C ILE A 363 -32.84 6.56 15.45
N LEU A 364 -33.30 5.68 14.56
CA LEU A 364 -34.71 5.65 14.07
C LEU A 364 -35.69 5.02 15.06
N GLY A 365 -35.20 4.13 15.96
CA GLY A 365 -36.07 3.45 16.92
C GLY A 365 -37.27 2.75 16.24
N LYS A 366 -38.47 3.12 16.63
CA LYS A 366 -39.71 2.57 16.05
C LYS A 366 -39.97 2.97 14.60
N ALA A 367 -39.36 4.05 14.11
CA ALA A 367 -39.47 4.50 12.73
C ALA A 367 -38.57 3.78 11.75
N TYR A 368 -37.75 2.81 12.21
CA TYR A 368 -36.88 1.97 11.36
C TYR A 368 -37.73 1.21 10.34
N THR A 369 -37.43 1.38 9.06
CA THR A 369 -37.91 0.53 7.98
C THR A 369 -36.78 0.06 7.11
N THR A 370 -36.82 -1.18 6.64
CA THR A 370 -35.80 -1.76 5.76
C THR A 370 -35.60 -0.92 4.50
N HIS A 371 -36.67 -0.39 3.92
CA HIS A 371 -36.58 0.43 2.73
C HIS A 371 -35.76 1.71 2.96
N LEU A 372 -36.05 2.46 4.04
CA LEU A 372 -35.30 3.67 4.39
C LEU A 372 -33.82 3.39 4.62
N VAL A 373 -33.53 2.34 5.38
CA VAL A 373 -32.15 1.97 5.69
C VAL A 373 -31.36 1.48 4.46
N ASN A 374 -32.03 0.78 3.54
CA ASN A 374 -31.40 0.40 2.27
C ASN A 374 -31.06 1.62 1.41
N LEU A 375 -31.89 2.67 1.38
CA LEU A 375 -31.56 3.92 0.69
C LEU A 375 -30.30 4.59 1.30
N ILE A 376 -30.19 4.60 2.63
CA ILE A 376 -29.01 5.13 3.34
C ILE A 376 -27.77 4.30 3.00
N LEU A 377 -27.88 2.96 3.04
CA LEU A 377 -26.78 2.06 2.68
C LEU A 377 -26.28 2.32 1.27
N VAL A 378 -27.17 2.40 0.27
CA VAL A 378 -26.80 2.66 -1.13
C VAL A 378 -26.08 4.01 -1.26
N LYS A 379 -26.55 5.07 -0.59
CA LYS A 379 -25.87 6.37 -0.60
C LYS A 379 -24.47 6.30 0.02
N ILE A 380 -24.32 5.61 1.15
CA ILE A 380 -23.01 5.42 1.81
C ILE A 380 -22.07 4.63 0.90
N GLU A 381 -22.54 3.53 0.29
CA GLU A 381 -21.74 2.72 -0.63
C GLU A 381 -21.19 3.57 -1.79
N ILE A 382 -22.07 4.32 -2.47
CA ILE A 382 -21.68 5.18 -3.59
C ILE A 382 -20.67 6.25 -3.15
N SER A 383 -20.83 6.81 -1.95
CA SER A 383 -19.96 7.87 -1.42
C SER A 383 -18.60 7.35 -0.93
N THR A 384 -18.46 6.04 -0.72
CA THR A 384 -17.26 5.42 -0.11
C THR A 384 -16.59 4.38 -1.00
N PHE A 385 -16.92 4.32 -2.30
CA PHE A 385 -16.32 3.37 -3.22
C PHE A 385 -14.82 3.57 -3.38
N ILE A 386 -14.09 2.48 -3.26
CA ILE A 386 -12.65 2.37 -3.47
C ILE A 386 -12.35 1.07 -4.23
N SER A 387 -11.27 1.01 -5.01
CA SER A 387 -10.86 -0.25 -5.60
C SER A 387 -10.34 -1.22 -4.52
N GLN A 388 -10.44 -2.52 -4.79
CA GLN A 388 -9.98 -3.53 -3.83
C GLN A 388 -8.45 -3.44 -3.64
N GLU A 389 -7.73 -3.19 -4.71
CA GLU A 389 -6.28 -3.02 -4.70
C GLU A 389 -5.90 -1.81 -3.84
N GLU A 390 -6.57 -0.68 -4.02
CA GLU A 390 -6.31 0.54 -3.25
C GLU A 390 -6.69 0.39 -1.77
N LEU A 391 -7.80 -0.33 -1.46
CA LEU A 391 -8.22 -0.56 -0.07
C LEU A 391 -7.16 -1.30 0.73
N PHE A 392 -6.55 -2.34 0.15
CA PHE A 392 -5.61 -3.23 0.84
C PHE A 392 -4.14 -2.82 0.68
N VAL A 393 -3.84 -1.72 -0.02
CA VAL A 393 -2.50 -1.13 -0.01
C VAL A 393 -2.15 -0.71 1.42
N ASN A 394 -1.04 -1.22 1.92
CA ASN A 394 -0.54 -0.87 3.23
C ASN A 394 0.94 -0.51 3.15
N GLU A 395 1.22 0.77 3.15
CA GLU A 395 2.57 1.32 2.96
C GLU A 395 3.41 1.32 4.24
N VAL A 396 2.81 1.08 5.42
CA VAL A 396 3.50 1.23 6.70
C VAL A 396 3.76 -0.13 7.35
N LEU A 397 4.84 -0.79 6.91
CA LEU A 397 5.22 -2.13 7.37
C LEU A 397 5.73 -2.17 8.83
N ASP A 398 6.32 -1.07 9.31
CA ASP A 398 6.86 -1.00 10.66
C ASP A 398 5.82 -0.62 11.73
N LEU A 399 4.56 -0.35 11.35
CA LEU A 399 3.48 -0.10 12.31
C LEU A 399 2.60 -1.34 12.49
N VAL A 400 2.35 -1.68 13.75
CA VAL A 400 1.50 -2.80 14.15
C VAL A 400 0.42 -2.31 15.11
N PRO A 401 -0.88 -2.48 14.80
CA PRO A 401 -1.94 -2.11 15.71
C PRO A 401 -2.00 -3.08 16.91
N VAL A 402 -1.88 -2.53 18.10
CA VAL A 402 -2.05 -3.20 19.39
C VAL A 402 -3.28 -2.63 20.11
N LYS A 403 -3.68 -3.16 21.28
CA LYS A 403 -4.88 -2.68 21.98
C LYS A 403 -4.83 -1.20 22.35
N ASN A 404 -3.66 -0.70 22.73
CA ASN A 404 -3.48 0.66 23.24
C ASN A 404 -2.88 1.66 22.23
N GLY A 405 -2.74 1.30 20.94
CA GLY A 405 -2.25 2.22 19.91
C GLY A 405 -1.63 1.53 18.70
N LEU A 406 -0.84 2.28 17.94
CA LEU A 406 -0.02 1.79 16.82
C LEU A 406 1.43 1.70 17.28
N LEU A 407 1.93 0.49 17.44
CA LEU A 407 3.32 0.25 17.83
C LEU A 407 4.23 0.32 16.60
N ASN A 408 5.21 1.21 16.62
CA ASN A 408 6.32 1.17 15.68
C ASN A 408 7.32 0.09 16.15
N ILE A 409 7.37 -1.04 15.42
CA ILE A 409 8.22 -2.19 15.79
C ILE A 409 9.72 -1.97 15.55
N LYS A 410 10.10 -0.84 14.92
CA LYS A 410 11.50 -0.46 14.71
C LYS A 410 11.99 0.50 15.78
N THR A 411 11.20 1.54 16.09
CA THR A 411 11.55 2.55 17.10
C THR A 411 11.07 2.18 18.51
N LYS A 412 10.18 1.18 18.64
CA LYS A 412 9.48 0.80 19.86
C LYS A 412 8.63 1.92 20.46
N GLU A 413 8.19 2.85 19.64
CA GLU A 413 7.32 3.97 19.99
C GLU A 413 5.84 3.60 19.81
N LEU A 414 5.00 3.96 20.76
CA LEU A 414 3.55 3.79 20.70
C LEU A 414 2.89 5.08 20.24
N LEU A 415 2.24 5.04 19.10
CA LEU A 415 1.53 6.15 18.48
C LEU A 415 0.02 6.02 18.70
N PRO A 416 -0.74 7.12 18.67
CA PRO A 416 -2.20 7.05 18.71
C PRO A 416 -2.75 6.34 17.46
N PHE A 417 -3.95 5.81 17.58
CA PHE A 417 -4.66 5.25 16.42
C PHE A 417 -4.94 6.32 15.37
N ASP A 418 -4.79 5.95 14.11
CA ASP A 418 -4.96 6.81 12.96
C ASP A 418 -5.84 6.10 11.91
N LYS A 419 -7.01 6.67 11.62
CA LYS A 419 -7.96 6.11 10.65
C LYS A 419 -7.48 6.15 9.22
N ASP A 420 -6.53 7.04 8.90
CA ASP A 420 -5.98 7.17 7.56
C ASP A 420 -4.94 6.06 7.27
N LYS A 421 -4.47 5.39 8.32
CA LYS A 421 -3.64 4.18 8.23
C LYS A 421 -4.51 2.94 8.27
N ARG A 422 -4.59 2.24 7.15
CA ARG A 422 -5.53 1.13 6.95
C ARG A 422 -4.96 -0.18 7.48
N PHE A 423 -5.43 -0.60 8.66
CA PHE A 423 -5.12 -1.92 9.22
C PHE A 423 -6.39 -2.79 9.24
N PHE A 424 -6.22 -4.10 8.96
CA PHE A 424 -7.29 -5.09 8.90
C PHE A 424 -7.13 -6.20 9.96
N TYR A 425 -6.17 -6.03 10.85
CA TYR A 425 -5.87 -6.91 11.97
C TYR A 425 -5.39 -6.06 13.15
N LYS A 426 -5.54 -6.57 14.36
CA LYS A 426 -5.04 -5.95 15.60
C LYS A 426 -4.56 -7.06 16.53
N LEU A 427 -3.38 -6.90 17.12
CA LEU A 427 -2.91 -7.79 18.17
C LEU A 427 -3.72 -7.57 19.45
N PRO A 428 -4.14 -8.64 20.15
CA PRO A 428 -4.90 -8.54 21.39
C PRO A 428 -4.00 -8.23 22.60
N LEU A 429 -2.97 -7.42 22.42
CA LEU A 429 -1.90 -7.11 23.37
C LEU A 429 -1.83 -5.61 23.61
N ASN A 430 -1.37 -5.20 24.81
CA ASN A 430 -0.91 -3.84 25.02
C ASN A 430 0.61 -3.79 24.86
N TYR A 431 1.11 -2.71 24.32
CA TYR A 431 2.52 -2.43 24.38
C TYR A 431 2.83 -1.64 25.67
N THR A 432 3.62 -2.24 26.54
CA THR A 432 4.13 -1.65 27.77
C THR A 432 5.64 -1.95 27.83
N PRO A 433 6.51 -0.94 27.72
CA PRO A 433 7.97 -1.15 27.58
C PRO A 433 8.58 -2.03 28.67
N GLU A 434 8.08 -1.93 29.92
CA GLU A 434 8.62 -2.65 31.07
C GLU A 434 7.98 -4.02 31.31
N ALA A 435 7.05 -4.46 30.47
CA ALA A 435 6.39 -5.75 30.64
C ALA A 435 7.35 -6.91 30.34
N ASP A 436 7.34 -7.93 31.20
CA ASP A 436 8.10 -9.18 31.05
C ASP A 436 7.20 -10.41 31.15
N CYS A 437 7.68 -11.56 30.65
CA CYS A 437 6.93 -12.81 30.56
C CYS A 437 7.68 -14.00 31.24
N PRO A 438 7.94 -13.96 32.55
CA PRO A 438 8.76 -14.96 33.21
C PRO A 438 8.14 -16.37 33.19
N ALA A 439 6.81 -16.50 33.25
CA ALA A 439 6.15 -17.81 33.17
C ALA A 439 6.28 -18.41 31.76
N ILE A 440 6.17 -17.59 30.72
CA ILE A 440 6.34 -18.02 29.33
C ILE A 440 7.80 -18.42 29.05
N LYS A 441 8.78 -17.62 29.50
CA LYS A 441 10.21 -17.95 29.38
C LYS A 441 10.52 -19.30 30.06
N LYS A 442 10.04 -19.49 31.28
CA LYS A 442 10.17 -20.76 32.00
C LYS A 442 9.49 -21.92 31.26
N PHE A 443 8.35 -21.68 30.62
CA PHE A 443 7.70 -22.70 29.81
C PHE A 443 8.57 -23.09 28.62
N PHE A 444 9.16 -22.14 27.90
CA PHE A 444 10.06 -22.42 26.78
C PHE A 444 11.32 -23.17 27.21
N ASP A 445 11.92 -22.82 28.37
CA ASP A 445 13.02 -23.58 28.97
C ASP A 445 12.61 -25.01 29.35
N GLY A 446 11.33 -25.19 29.66
CA GLY A 446 10.77 -26.50 29.98
C GLY A 446 10.54 -27.40 28.77
N ILE A 447 10.28 -26.87 27.58
CA ILE A 447 9.92 -27.64 26.38
C ILE A 447 11.03 -27.76 25.35
N LEU A 448 12.01 -26.87 25.33
CA LEU A 448 13.14 -26.87 24.43
C LEU A 448 14.43 -27.22 25.15
N GLN A 449 15.30 -28.00 24.49
CA GLN A 449 16.58 -28.41 25.05
C GLN A 449 17.71 -27.47 24.65
N ALA A 450 17.80 -27.12 23.37
CA ALA A 450 18.87 -26.31 22.82
C ALA A 450 18.54 -24.80 22.94
N ASP A 451 19.52 -24.00 23.33
CA ASP A 451 19.37 -22.54 23.40
C ASP A 451 19.16 -21.92 21.99
N SER A 452 19.76 -22.52 20.97
CA SER A 452 19.50 -22.16 19.58
C SER A 452 18.01 -22.26 19.19
N ASP A 453 17.33 -23.32 19.65
CA ASP A 453 15.89 -23.51 19.39
C ASP A 453 15.04 -22.49 20.15
N LYS A 454 15.49 -22.05 21.34
CA LYS A 454 14.84 -20.97 22.10
C LYS A 454 15.00 -19.61 21.38
N HIS A 455 16.20 -19.32 20.87
CA HIS A 455 16.44 -18.12 20.05
C HIS A 455 15.59 -18.16 18.77
N LEU A 456 15.57 -19.30 18.07
CA LEU A 456 14.75 -19.49 16.89
C LEU A 456 13.26 -19.29 17.21
N LEU A 457 12.75 -19.84 18.33
CA LEU A 457 11.37 -19.65 18.74
C LEU A 457 11.05 -18.19 19.05
N GLN A 458 11.97 -17.46 19.67
CA GLN A 458 11.85 -16.02 19.92
C GLN A 458 11.74 -15.24 18.60
N GLU A 459 12.58 -15.54 17.65
CA GLU A 459 12.58 -14.93 16.31
C GLU A 459 11.30 -15.26 15.55
N ILE A 460 10.76 -16.47 15.71
CA ILE A 460 9.46 -16.85 15.13
C ILE A 460 8.34 -15.97 15.70
N PHE A 461 8.28 -15.74 17.02
CA PHE A 461 7.30 -14.85 17.63
C PHE A 461 7.47 -13.42 17.11
N GLY A 462 8.69 -12.91 16.96
CA GLY A 462 8.97 -11.63 16.34
C GLY A 462 8.55 -11.58 14.88
N PHE A 463 8.79 -12.64 14.12
CA PHE A 463 8.41 -12.73 12.72
C PHE A 463 6.89 -12.77 12.51
N LEU A 464 6.11 -13.32 13.47
CA LEU A 464 4.65 -13.33 13.42
C LEU A 464 4.02 -11.94 13.34
N ILE A 465 4.64 -10.95 13.95
CA ILE A 465 4.13 -9.56 13.96
C ILE A 465 4.65 -8.73 12.77
N TYR A 466 5.64 -9.23 12.02
CA TYR A 466 6.23 -8.55 10.87
C TYR A 466 5.49 -8.91 9.57
N ARG A 467 4.94 -7.91 8.89
CA ARG A 467 4.04 -8.10 7.74
C ARG A 467 4.74 -8.33 6.39
N GLU A 468 5.98 -8.75 6.40
CA GLU A 468 6.70 -9.18 5.21
C GLU A 468 7.16 -10.63 5.32
N TYR A 469 7.40 -11.27 4.17
CA TYR A 469 7.94 -12.62 4.08
C TYR A 469 9.40 -12.63 3.62
N THR A 470 10.20 -11.62 4.05
CA THR A 470 11.59 -11.37 3.60
C THR A 470 12.52 -12.56 3.74
N PHE A 471 12.29 -13.40 4.74
CA PHE A 471 13.16 -14.56 5.04
C PHE A 471 12.69 -15.86 4.36
N GLU A 472 11.57 -15.86 3.68
CA GLU A 472 11.01 -16.99 2.92
C GLU A 472 10.96 -18.32 3.69
N LYS A 473 10.74 -18.29 5.02
CA LYS A 473 10.77 -19.47 5.90
C LYS A 473 9.39 -19.89 6.39
N ALA A 474 9.20 -21.20 6.47
CA ALA A 474 8.11 -21.87 7.17
C ALA A 474 8.69 -22.68 8.33
N PHE A 475 7.88 -22.97 9.33
CA PHE A 475 8.33 -23.57 10.57
C PHE A 475 7.66 -24.90 10.81
N MET A 476 8.47 -25.89 11.21
CA MET A 476 8.00 -27.23 11.55
C MET A 476 8.36 -27.55 13.00
N PHE A 477 7.35 -27.75 13.84
CA PHE A 477 7.50 -28.26 15.21
C PHE A 477 7.37 -29.77 15.19
N LEU A 478 8.44 -30.49 15.46
CA LEU A 478 8.53 -31.94 15.33
C LEU A 478 8.63 -32.63 16.71
N GLY A 479 7.92 -33.74 16.92
CA GLY A 479 8.03 -34.52 18.13
C GLY A 479 6.87 -35.51 18.33
N SER A 480 7.09 -36.54 19.13
CA SER A 480 6.27 -37.77 19.24
C SER A 480 4.93 -37.64 19.97
N GLY A 481 4.45 -36.44 20.24
CA GLY A 481 3.21 -36.20 20.99
C GLY A 481 3.42 -35.93 22.48
N ARG A 482 2.48 -35.17 23.11
CA ARG A 482 2.54 -34.71 24.51
C ARG A 482 3.87 -34.04 24.86
N ASN A 483 4.38 -33.17 24.01
CA ASN A 483 5.72 -32.59 24.11
C ASN A 483 5.71 -31.03 24.11
N GLY A 484 4.55 -30.41 24.21
CA GLY A 484 4.41 -28.97 24.28
C GLY A 484 4.09 -28.27 22.94
N LYS A 485 4.28 -28.90 21.76
CA LYS A 485 3.96 -28.32 20.43
C LYS A 485 2.60 -27.64 20.37
N GLY A 486 1.53 -28.40 20.71
CA GLY A 486 0.16 -27.88 20.68
C GLY A 486 -0.06 -26.71 21.65
N LYS A 487 0.61 -26.72 22.80
CA LYS A 487 0.56 -25.61 23.77
C LYS A 487 1.31 -24.36 23.26
N THR A 488 2.39 -24.56 22.52
CA THR A 488 3.10 -23.46 21.84
C THR A 488 2.23 -22.84 20.74
N LEU A 489 1.53 -23.65 19.90
CA LEU A 489 0.58 -23.12 18.92
C LEU A 489 -0.60 -22.39 19.59
N GLU A 490 -1.12 -22.93 20.70
CA GLU A 490 -2.19 -22.28 21.46
C GLU A 490 -1.75 -20.93 22.01
N LEU A 491 -0.52 -20.83 22.54
CA LEU A 491 0.09 -19.57 22.97
C LEU A 491 0.27 -18.59 21.80
N MET A 492 0.78 -19.06 20.63
CA MET A 492 0.89 -18.23 19.42
C MET A 492 -0.47 -17.70 18.97
N LYS A 493 -1.52 -18.54 19.04
CA LYS A 493 -2.88 -18.12 18.72
C LYS A 493 -3.40 -17.01 19.65
N HIS A 494 -3.08 -17.09 20.95
CA HIS A 494 -3.42 -16.03 21.91
C HIS A 494 -2.59 -14.76 21.68
N PHE A 495 -1.32 -14.91 21.32
CA PHE A 495 -0.40 -13.80 21.04
C PHE A 495 -0.85 -12.98 19.84
N VAL A 496 -1.07 -13.59 18.69
CA VAL A 496 -1.49 -12.85 17.49
C VAL A 496 -2.99 -12.56 17.45
N GLY A 497 -3.78 -13.28 18.21
CA GLY A 497 -5.25 -13.24 18.22
C GLY A 497 -5.89 -14.25 17.28
N PRO A 498 -6.97 -14.95 17.71
CA PRO A 498 -7.64 -15.98 16.91
C PRO A 498 -8.14 -15.48 15.55
N ALA A 499 -8.62 -14.24 15.48
CA ALA A 499 -9.09 -13.61 14.25
C ALA A 499 -7.97 -13.43 13.20
N ASN A 500 -6.71 -13.36 13.64
CA ASN A 500 -5.55 -13.17 12.78
C ASN A 500 -4.85 -14.48 12.38
N CYS A 501 -5.45 -15.64 12.73
CA CYS A 501 -4.95 -16.96 12.40
C CYS A 501 -5.77 -17.64 11.32
N ALA A 502 -5.09 -18.41 10.48
CA ALA A 502 -5.64 -19.46 9.64
C ALA A 502 -5.19 -20.83 10.17
N ASN A 503 -5.83 -21.89 9.69
CA ASN A 503 -5.48 -23.28 10.04
C ASN A 503 -5.59 -24.16 8.79
N LEU A 504 -4.64 -24.01 7.88
CA LEU A 504 -4.55 -24.82 6.67
C LEU A 504 -3.40 -25.82 6.79
N SER A 505 -3.71 -27.10 6.57
CA SER A 505 -2.66 -28.11 6.42
C SER A 505 -1.91 -27.94 5.10
N LEU A 506 -0.73 -28.54 4.96
CA LEU A 506 0.01 -28.56 3.69
C LEU A 506 -0.84 -29.15 2.55
N LYS A 507 -1.64 -30.18 2.85
CA LYS A 507 -2.57 -30.78 1.88
C LYS A 507 -3.68 -29.82 1.44
N ASN A 508 -4.24 -29.04 2.36
CA ASN A 508 -5.24 -28.02 2.01
C ASN A 508 -4.63 -26.95 1.09
N ILE A 509 -3.38 -26.53 1.34
CA ILE A 509 -2.66 -25.59 0.51
C ILE A 509 -2.42 -26.15 -0.90
N GLU A 510 -2.08 -27.43 -0.99
CA GLU A 510 -1.84 -28.10 -2.25
C GLU A 510 -3.11 -28.25 -3.10
N THR A 511 -4.23 -28.63 -2.49
CA THR A 511 -5.40 -29.12 -3.22
C THR A 511 -6.57 -28.15 -3.32
N SER A 512 -6.63 -27.09 -2.51
CA SER A 512 -7.80 -26.21 -2.44
C SER A 512 -7.47 -24.75 -2.73
N GLU A 513 -7.90 -24.26 -3.88
CA GLU A 513 -7.77 -22.85 -4.25
C GLU A 513 -8.65 -21.93 -3.37
N PHE A 514 -9.80 -22.43 -2.92
CA PHE A 514 -10.71 -21.66 -2.05
C PHE A 514 -10.15 -21.46 -0.64
N MET A 515 -9.51 -22.49 -0.06
CA MET A 515 -8.99 -22.38 1.30
C MET A 515 -7.84 -21.38 1.42
N VAL A 516 -7.03 -21.23 0.37
CA VAL A 516 -5.91 -20.29 0.33
C VAL A 516 -6.36 -18.84 0.52
N SER A 517 -7.57 -18.47 0.07
CA SER A 517 -8.14 -17.13 0.33
C SER A 517 -8.30 -16.83 1.83
N GLY A 518 -8.38 -17.83 2.68
CA GLY A 518 -8.41 -17.69 4.14
C GLY A 518 -7.10 -17.18 4.77
N LEU A 519 -6.01 -17.10 3.99
CA LEU A 519 -4.73 -16.51 4.42
C LEU A 519 -4.69 -14.97 4.26
N HIS A 520 -5.60 -14.43 3.46
CA HIS A 520 -5.63 -12.99 3.22
C HIS A 520 -5.81 -12.21 4.53
N ASN A 521 -4.95 -11.24 4.77
CA ASN A 521 -4.89 -10.43 5.99
C ASN A 521 -4.73 -11.23 7.31
N LYS A 522 -4.16 -12.45 7.26
CA LYS A 522 -3.78 -13.22 8.45
C LYS A 522 -2.29 -13.02 8.78
N LEU A 523 -1.97 -13.09 10.07
CA LEU A 523 -0.59 -13.03 10.57
C LEU A 523 0.08 -14.40 10.61
N ALA A 524 -0.71 -15.43 10.88
CA ALA A 524 -0.23 -16.81 11.03
C ALA A 524 -1.16 -17.83 10.41
N ASN A 525 -0.57 -18.86 9.83
CA ASN A 525 -1.21 -20.14 9.58
C ASN A 525 -0.69 -21.15 10.62
N LEU A 526 -1.53 -21.55 11.55
CA LEU A 526 -1.18 -22.46 12.66
C LEU A 526 -1.86 -23.81 12.45
N SER A 527 -1.14 -24.79 11.92
CA SER A 527 -1.66 -26.12 11.66
C SER A 527 -1.12 -27.16 12.67
N GLY A 528 -2.01 -27.65 13.49
CA GLY A 528 -1.66 -28.45 14.68
C GLY A 528 -1.27 -29.89 14.43
N ASP A 529 -1.68 -30.49 13.32
CA ASP A 529 -1.37 -31.90 13.01
C ASP A 529 -1.30 -32.10 11.49
N LEU A 530 -0.15 -32.49 11.02
CA LEU A 530 0.05 -32.87 9.63
C LEU A 530 -0.18 -34.36 9.46
N SER A 531 -1.01 -34.71 8.47
CA SER A 531 -1.14 -36.11 8.05
C SER A 531 0.17 -36.56 7.37
N LYS A 532 0.45 -37.86 7.46
CA LYS A 532 1.58 -38.50 6.76
C LYS A 532 1.42 -38.56 5.23
N GLN A 533 0.31 -38.06 4.67
CA GLN A 533 0.08 -38.06 3.24
C GLN A 533 1.19 -37.35 2.50
N ALA A 534 1.72 -38.00 1.48
CA ALA A 534 2.77 -37.45 0.64
C ALA A 534 2.34 -36.11 -0.01
N LEU A 535 3.26 -35.17 -0.04
CA LEU A 535 3.12 -33.91 -0.79
C LEU A 535 3.55 -34.14 -2.23
N GLU A 536 2.60 -34.05 -3.15
CA GLU A 536 2.84 -34.26 -4.58
C GLU A 536 3.28 -32.98 -5.27
N ASN A 537 2.63 -31.84 -4.92
CA ASN A 537 2.91 -30.54 -5.51
C ASN A 537 3.14 -29.48 -4.43
N THR A 538 4.36 -28.95 -4.37
CA THR A 538 4.76 -27.91 -3.41
C THR A 538 4.74 -26.50 -4.01
N GLY A 539 4.32 -26.35 -5.27
CA GLY A 539 4.36 -25.06 -5.98
C GLY A 539 3.61 -23.95 -5.23
N LYS A 540 2.37 -24.21 -4.81
CA LYS A 540 1.57 -23.24 -4.06
C LYS A 540 2.20 -22.86 -2.71
N PHE A 541 2.78 -23.83 -1.99
CA PHE A 541 3.51 -23.58 -0.75
C PHE A 541 4.72 -22.65 -1.00
N LYS A 542 5.49 -22.91 -2.06
CA LYS A 542 6.64 -22.05 -2.45
C LYS A 542 6.20 -20.64 -2.81
N GLN A 543 5.10 -20.48 -3.53
CA GLN A 543 4.51 -19.16 -3.82
C GLN A 543 4.10 -18.43 -2.54
N LEU A 544 3.41 -19.11 -1.61
CA LEU A 544 2.95 -18.52 -0.35
C LEU A 544 4.10 -18.06 0.56
N THR A 545 5.27 -18.68 0.46
CA THR A 545 6.46 -18.32 1.23
C THR A 545 7.46 -17.47 0.45
N GLY A 546 7.28 -17.31 -0.87
CA GLY A 546 8.21 -16.65 -1.79
C GLY A 546 7.84 -15.21 -2.16
N ARG A 547 6.86 -14.59 -1.51
CA ARG A 547 6.40 -13.22 -1.81
C ARG A 547 5.72 -13.06 -3.18
N ASP A 548 5.33 -14.17 -3.82
CA ASP A 548 4.63 -14.12 -5.09
C ASP A 548 3.21 -13.54 -4.93
N LEU A 549 2.70 -12.93 -6.00
CA LEU A 549 1.30 -12.54 -6.08
C LEU A 549 0.43 -13.79 -6.19
N ILE A 550 -0.47 -13.98 -5.24
CA ILE A 550 -1.39 -15.12 -5.16
C ILE A 550 -2.76 -14.69 -5.66
N THR A 551 -3.31 -15.46 -6.58
CA THR A 551 -4.74 -15.39 -6.92
C THR A 551 -5.46 -16.50 -6.16
N ALA A 552 -6.45 -16.14 -5.36
CA ALA A 552 -7.26 -17.10 -4.61
C ALA A 552 -8.76 -16.89 -4.83
N ASN A 553 -9.46 -17.96 -5.15
CA ASN A 553 -10.90 -17.94 -5.35
C ASN A 553 -11.64 -17.80 -4.02
N ARG A 554 -12.68 -16.97 -4.00
CA ARG A 554 -13.60 -16.82 -2.86
C ARG A 554 -14.99 -17.33 -3.23
N LYS A 555 -15.60 -18.07 -2.33
CA LYS A 555 -16.95 -18.59 -2.60
C LYS A 555 -17.95 -17.43 -2.70
N PHE A 556 -18.61 -17.31 -3.83
CA PHE A 556 -19.60 -16.27 -4.12
C PHE A 556 -19.07 -14.83 -4.11
N LEU A 557 -17.77 -14.58 -4.16
CA LEU A 557 -17.13 -13.29 -4.28
C LEU A 557 -16.10 -13.33 -5.40
N GLN A 558 -15.67 -12.15 -5.87
CA GLN A 558 -14.59 -12.06 -6.85
C GLN A 558 -13.30 -12.67 -6.30
N PRO A 559 -12.45 -13.27 -7.16
CA PRO A 559 -11.12 -13.71 -6.76
C PRO A 559 -10.35 -12.56 -6.11
N ILE A 560 -9.50 -12.89 -5.13
CA ILE A 560 -8.64 -11.93 -4.49
C ILE A 560 -7.20 -12.12 -4.91
N HIS A 561 -6.49 -11.01 -5.13
CA HIS A 561 -5.07 -11.00 -5.44
C HIS A 561 -4.33 -10.41 -4.23
N PHE A 562 -3.37 -11.14 -3.69
CA PHE A 562 -2.61 -10.68 -2.53
C PHE A 562 -1.22 -11.33 -2.45
N THR A 563 -0.28 -10.64 -1.84
CA THR A 563 0.98 -11.23 -1.39
C THR A 563 0.81 -11.72 0.04
N ASN A 564 1.14 -13.00 0.27
CA ASN A 564 0.97 -13.61 1.58
C ASN A 564 2.00 -13.07 2.57
N PHE A 565 1.56 -12.73 3.77
CA PHE A 565 2.43 -12.43 4.92
C PHE A 565 2.14 -13.30 6.14
N ALA A 566 1.12 -14.17 6.08
CA ALA A 566 0.84 -15.13 7.15
C ALA A 566 1.99 -16.14 7.29
N LYS A 567 2.62 -16.18 8.45
CA LYS A 567 3.74 -17.11 8.70
C LYS A 567 3.22 -18.55 8.80
N MET A 568 3.84 -19.45 8.02
CA MET A 568 3.43 -20.84 7.91
C MET A 568 4.06 -21.68 9.02
N ILE A 569 3.27 -22.10 10.00
CA ILE A 569 3.70 -22.92 11.14
C ILE A 569 2.90 -24.20 11.18
N PHE A 570 3.62 -25.31 11.23
CA PHE A 570 3.06 -26.65 11.22
C PHE A 570 3.60 -27.48 12.38
N CYS A 571 2.76 -28.37 12.92
CA CYS A 571 3.22 -29.40 13.84
C CYS A 571 3.08 -30.78 13.20
N ALA A 572 4.05 -31.64 13.44
CA ALA A 572 4.02 -33.01 13.00
C ALA A 572 4.60 -33.96 14.08
N ASN A 573 4.12 -35.20 14.12
CA ASN A 573 4.78 -36.24 14.85
C ASN A 573 5.86 -36.92 14.00
N GLU A 574 5.59 -37.00 12.70
CA GLU A 574 6.52 -37.47 11.67
C GLU A 574 6.38 -36.53 10.46
N LEU A 575 7.44 -36.33 9.73
CA LEU A 575 7.42 -35.50 8.54
C LEU A 575 6.71 -36.26 7.39
N PRO A 576 5.89 -35.55 6.57
CA PRO A 576 5.28 -36.20 5.42
C PRO A 576 6.33 -36.51 4.35
N GLU A 577 6.11 -37.55 3.57
CA GLU A 577 6.89 -37.82 2.37
C GLU A 577 6.66 -36.69 1.36
N THR A 578 7.67 -36.36 0.55
CA THR A 578 7.57 -35.35 -0.50
C THR A 578 8.24 -35.83 -1.78
N LYS A 579 7.56 -35.57 -2.92
CA LYS A 579 8.13 -35.80 -4.26
C LYS A 579 9.09 -34.66 -4.66
N ASP A 580 8.97 -33.49 -4.03
CA ASP A 580 9.85 -32.35 -4.30
C ASP A 580 11.20 -32.54 -3.59
N GLN A 581 12.23 -32.75 -4.36
CA GLN A 581 13.59 -32.94 -3.90
C GLN A 581 14.46 -31.69 -4.08
N SER A 582 13.84 -30.55 -4.47
CA SER A 582 14.57 -29.31 -4.76
C SER A 582 15.04 -28.59 -3.49
N ASP A 583 16.18 -27.94 -3.59
CA ASP A 583 16.69 -27.06 -2.54
C ASP A 583 15.71 -25.90 -2.25
N GLY A 584 14.96 -25.46 -3.27
CA GLY A 584 13.92 -24.44 -3.13
C GLY A 584 12.79 -24.82 -2.16
N PHE A 585 12.50 -26.11 -1.99
CA PHE A 585 11.56 -26.59 -0.98
C PHE A 585 12.23 -26.68 0.40
N PHE A 586 13.40 -27.31 0.48
CA PHE A 586 14.05 -27.59 1.78
C PHE A 586 14.63 -26.32 2.42
N ASN A 587 15.10 -25.35 1.65
CA ASN A 587 15.55 -24.06 2.15
C ASN A 587 14.47 -23.24 2.88
N ARG A 588 13.20 -23.53 2.64
CA ARG A 588 12.08 -22.82 3.28
C ARG A 588 11.77 -23.30 4.70
N TRP A 589 12.38 -24.37 5.16
CA TRP A 589 12.02 -24.96 6.44
C TRP A 589 13.03 -24.65 7.54
N GLU A 590 12.51 -24.19 8.68
CA GLU A 590 13.16 -24.23 9.98
C GLU A 590 12.45 -25.26 10.85
N ILE A 591 13.21 -26.21 11.43
CA ILE A 591 12.68 -27.36 12.17
C ILE A 591 13.12 -27.29 13.61
N ILE A 592 12.16 -27.19 14.56
CA ILE A 592 12.40 -27.28 16.00
C ILE A 592 11.96 -28.66 16.50
N ASP A 593 12.87 -29.37 17.18
CA ASP A 593 12.58 -30.65 17.82
C ASP A 593 12.07 -30.46 19.25
N PHE A 594 10.90 -31.00 19.53
CA PHE A 594 10.32 -31.06 20.87
C PHE A 594 10.61 -32.44 21.47
N VAL A 595 11.76 -32.54 22.14
CA VAL A 595 12.32 -33.83 22.60
C VAL A 595 11.71 -34.35 23.88
N TYR A 596 11.12 -33.47 24.71
CA TYR A 596 10.54 -33.87 25.98
C TYR A 596 9.14 -34.49 25.81
N LYS A 597 8.79 -35.42 26.71
CA LYS A 597 7.46 -36.02 26.80
C LYS A 597 6.86 -35.66 28.16
N PHE A 598 5.64 -35.12 28.15
CA PHE A 598 4.92 -34.77 29.36
C PHE A 598 3.90 -35.83 29.70
N VAL A 599 3.93 -36.34 30.97
CA VAL A 599 3.04 -37.36 31.48
C VAL A 599 2.43 -36.93 32.81
N PRO A 600 1.22 -37.44 33.17
CA PRO A 600 0.64 -37.21 34.49
C PRO A 600 1.57 -37.65 35.61
N LYS A 601 1.56 -36.93 36.73
CA LYS A 601 2.42 -37.23 37.90
C LYS A 601 2.36 -38.70 38.30
N ARG A 602 1.17 -39.31 38.36
CA ARG A 602 0.98 -40.73 38.68
C ARG A 602 1.78 -41.66 37.76
N MET A 603 1.83 -41.35 36.46
CA MET A 603 2.62 -42.12 35.49
C MET A 603 4.13 -41.84 35.68
N TYR A 604 4.49 -40.58 35.89
CA TYR A 604 5.88 -40.19 36.09
C TYR A 604 6.52 -40.93 37.29
N ASP A 605 5.80 -41.01 38.40
CA ASP A 605 6.29 -41.64 39.63
C ASP A 605 6.55 -43.16 39.44
N GLN A 606 5.88 -43.80 38.47
CA GLN A 606 6.01 -45.26 38.16
C GLN A 606 7.12 -45.58 37.15
N LEU A 607 7.70 -44.56 36.50
CA LEU A 607 8.74 -44.75 35.47
C LEU A 607 10.09 -45.03 36.11
N GLN A 608 10.77 -46.07 35.61
CA GLN A 608 12.14 -46.38 35.97
C GLN A 608 13.12 -45.46 35.25
N ASP A 609 12.92 -45.23 33.93
CA ASP A 609 13.67 -44.24 33.16
C ASP A 609 12.83 -42.95 32.97
N LYS A 610 13.39 -41.85 33.45
CA LYS A 610 12.79 -40.51 33.38
C LYS A 610 13.49 -39.62 32.38
N ASN A 611 14.35 -40.17 31.56
CA ASN A 611 15.11 -39.39 30.57
C ASN A 611 14.17 -38.74 29.58
N ASN A 612 14.27 -37.42 29.39
CA ASN A 612 13.40 -36.61 28.55
C ASN A 612 11.88 -36.68 28.91
N ILE A 613 11.53 -37.22 30.10
CA ILE A 613 10.15 -37.23 30.56
C ILE A 613 9.97 -36.20 31.67
N LYS A 614 8.88 -35.44 31.59
CA LYS A 614 8.52 -34.39 32.57
C LYS A 614 7.08 -34.56 33.00
N ILE A 615 6.74 -33.97 34.15
CA ILE A 615 5.37 -33.98 34.67
C ILE A 615 4.54 -32.95 33.89
N ASP A 616 3.37 -33.33 33.42
CA ASP A 616 2.46 -32.42 32.72
C ASP A 616 1.76 -31.44 33.68
N ASN A 617 1.38 -30.29 33.11
CA ASN A 617 0.50 -29.30 33.76
C ASN A 617 -0.69 -29.04 32.82
N PRO A 618 -1.86 -29.67 33.07
CA PRO A 618 -3.04 -29.49 32.20
C PRO A 618 -3.53 -28.04 32.12
N ASN A 619 -3.28 -27.22 33.14
CA ASN A 619 -3.71 -25.83 33.22
C ASN A 619 -2.64 -24.82 32.80
N ILE A 620 -1.55 -25.27 32.18
CA ILE A 620 -0.40 -24.43 31.84
C ILE A 620 -0.81 -23.17 31.04
N ILE A 621 -1.69 -23.31 30.07
CA ILE A 621 -2.14 -22.22 29.19
C ILE A 621 -2.86 -21.10 29.97
N LYS A 622 -3.64 -21.45 31.01
CA LYS A 622 -4.30 -20.41 31.83
C LYS A 622 -3.30 -19.51 32.54
N GLY A 623 -2.15 -20.04 32.95
CA GLY A 623 -1.07 -19.26 33.55
C GLY A 623 -0.25 -18.46 32.51
N LEU A 624 -0.05 -19.01 31.30
CA LEU A 624 0.73 -18.35 30.26
C LEU A 624 -0.04 -17.27 29.50
N CYS A 625 -1.37 -17.42 29.33
CA CYS A 625 -2.18 -16.51 28.56
C CYS A 625 -2.87 -15.42 29.40
N THR A 626 -2.24 -14.98 30.49
CA THR A 626 -2.65 -13.76 31.20
C THR A 626 -2.24 -12.54 30.40
N GLN A 627 -2.96 -11.42 30.55
CA GLN A 627 -2.65 -10.21 29.79
C GLN A 627 -1.19 -9.73 30.02
N ASN A 628 -0.72 -9.77 31.27
CA ASN A 628 0.64 -9.33 31.62
C ASN A 628 1.72 -10.21 30.97
N GLU A 629 1.56 -11.53 30.98
CA GLU A 629 2.50 -12.45 30.31
C GLU A 629 2.49 -12.26 28.80
N LEU A 630 1.31 -12.07 28.19
CA LEU A 630 1.21 -11.82 26.77
C LEU A 630 1.77 -10.46 26.34
N ASP A 631 1.58 -9.41 27.15
CA ASP A 631 2.17 -8.09 26.93
C ASP A 631 3.70 -8.15 27.04
N GLY A 632 4.24 -8.90 28.03
CA GLY A 632 5.67 -9.17 28.14
C GLY A 632 6.23 -10.02 26.99
N LEU A 633 5.43 -10.98 26.50
CA LEU A 633 5.78 -11.79 25.33
C LEU A 633 5.96 -10.92 24.07
N LEU A 634 5.23 -9.79 23.96
CA LEU A 634 5.41 -8.84 22.86
C LEU A 634 6.83 -8.23 22.90
N ASN A 635 7.31 -7.78 24.06
CA ASN A 635 8.67 -7.25 24.19
C ASN A 635 9.72 -8.32 23.86
N TRP A 636 9.54 -9.53 24.39
CA TRP A 636 10.43 -10.65 24.10
C TRP A 636 10.45 -10.99 22.60
N ALA A 637 9.30 -10.90 21.91
CA ALA A 637 9.18 -11.12 20.47
C ALA A 637 9.85 -9.99 19.66
N LEU A 638 9.74 -8.73 20.12
CA LEU A 638 10.41 -7.59 19.47
C LEU A 638 11.93 -7.73 19.54
N ASP A 639 12.50 -8.19 20.65
CA ASP A 639 13.93 -8.46 20.76
C ASP A 639 14.38 -9.58 19.80
N GLY A 640 13.53 -10.60 19.63
CA GLY A 640 13.74 -11.65 18.62
C GLY A 640 13.71 -11.11 17.19
N LEU A 641 12.79 -10.19 16.90
CA LEU A 641 12.70 -9.55 15.58
C LEU A 641 13.91 -8.66 15.29
N ASP A 642 14.36 -7.89 16.28
CA ASP A 642 15.57 -7.05 16.13
C ASP A 642 16.81 -7.90 15.84
N ARG A 643 16.97 -9.02 16.56
CA ARG A 643 18.06 -9.99 16.30
C ARG A 643 17.95 -10.56 14.89
N LEU A 644 16.76 -11.03 14.50
CA LEU A 644 16.51 -11.60 13.19
C LEU A 644 16.84 -10.62 12.05
N ARG A 645 16.45 -9.35 12.20
CA ARG A 645 16.74 -8.29 11.23
C ARG A 645 18.23 -7.95 11.18
N THR A 646 18.90 -7.90 12.34
CA THR A 646 20.32 -7.55 12.44
C THR A 646 21.21 -8.61 11.83
N GLN A 647 20.92 -9.89 12.07
CA GLN A 647 21.72 -11.01 11.55
C GLN A 647 21.34 -11.44 10.14
N GLY A 648 20.20 -10.95 9.60
CA GLY A 648 19.73 -11.25 8.25
C GLY A 648 19.24 -12.69 8.04
N GLY A 649 18.93 -13.43 9.10
CA GLY A 649 18.46 -14.82 9.04
C GLY A 649 18.16 -15.38 10.44
N PHE A 650 17.54 -16.56 10.52
CA PHE A 650 17.21 -17.23 11.77
C PHE A 650 18.44 -17.83 12.47
N SER A 651 18.46 -17.85 13.81
CA SER A 651 19.63 -18.24 14.63
C SER A 651 20.06 -19.70 14.49
N SER A 652 19.17 -20.61 14.08
CA SER A 652 19.49 -22.04 13.94
C SER A 652 19.28 -22.52 12.51
N SER A 653 19.72 -21.74 11.53
CA SER A 653 19.53 -22.07 10.11
C SER A 653 20.33 -23.32 9.72
N LEU A 654 19.62 -24.42 9.46
CA LEU A 654 20.18 -25.61 8.81
C LEU A 654 20.30 -25.32 7.31
N SER A 655 21.38 -25.80 6.69
CA SER A 655 21.46 -25.78 5.22
C SER A 655 20.35 -26.64 4.60
N ALA A 656 19.95 -26.34 3.35
CA ALA A 656 18.96 -27.14 2.63
C ALA A 656 19.29 -28.64 2.65
N LYS A 657 20.56 -28.97 2.52
CA LYS A 657 21.05 -30.36 2.59
C LYS A 657 20.77 -31.00 3.95
N GLN A 658 21.05 -30.29 5.04
CA GLN A 658 20.79 -30.79 6.40
C GLN A 658 19.29 -30.92 6.69
N VAL A 659 18.47 -29.95 6.25
CA VAL A 659 17.02 -30.06 6.33
C VAL A 659 16.51 -31.25 5.53
N LYS A 660 16.99 -31.46 4.31
CA LYS A 660 16.64 -32.60 3.45
C LYS A 660 17.02 -33.93 4.12
N GLU A 661 18.20 -34.05 4.65
CA GLU A 661 18.67 -35.26 5.36
C GLU A 661 17.78 -35.52 6.59
N LYS A 662 17.50 -34.50 7.40
CA LYS A 662 16.63 -34.60 8.56
C LYS A 662 15.20 -34.99 8.15
N TRP A 663 14.69 -34.40 7.07
CA TRP A 663 13.37 -34.69 6.53
C TRP A 663 13.25 -36.14 6.09
N LEU A 664 14.19 -36.63 5.28
CA LEU A 664 14.19 -38.01 4.78
C LEU A 664 14.31 -39.05 5.91
N ARG A 665 15.13 -38.79 6.94
CA ARG A 665 15.23 -39.67 8.12
C ARG A 665 13.94 -39.74 8.92
N LYS A 666 13.18 -38.64 9.00
CA LYS A 666 11.98 -38.53 9.81
C LYS A 666 10.68 -38.83 9.05
N SER A 667 10.73 -38.97 7.71
CA SER A 667 9.57 -39.34 6.87
C SER A 667 9.48 -40.82 6.54
N SER A 668 10.61 -41.55 6.61
CA SER A 668 10.65 -42.99 6.24
C SER A 668 11.53 -43.81 7.19
N ASN A 669 10.92 -44.81 7.84
CA ASN A 669 11.64 -45.74 8.71
C ASN A 669 12.70 -46.56 7.95
N ILE A 670 12.47 -46.81 6.64
CA ILE A 670 13.41 -47.57 5.80
C ILE A 670 14.69 -46.72 5.57
N ILE A 671 14.56 -45.46 5.30
CA ILE A 671 15.70 -44.53 5.08
C ILE A 671 16.43 -44.31 6.42
N ALA A 672 15.70 -44.23 7.54
CA ALA A 672 16.33 -44.15 8.85
C ALA A 672 17.23 -45.37 9.10
N PHE A 673 16.71 -46.58 8.86
CA PHE A 673 17.43 -47.82 9.06
C PHE A 673 18.66 -48.01 8.14
N ILE A 674 18.58 -47.60 6.87
CA ILE A 674 19.69 -47.73 5.91
C ILE A 674 20.86 -46.79 6.25
N LYS A 675 20.61 -45.66 6.93
CA LYS A 675 21.58 -44.67 7.30
C LYS A 675 22.18 -44.79 8.72
N GLU A 676 21.57 -45.66 9.58
CA GLU A 676 22.17 -46.19 10.80
C GLU A 676 23.15 -47.30 10.47
#